data_deb3c431b26bcfa38b2bf596cfa1f740
#
_entry.id   deb3c431b26bcfa38b2bf596cfa1f740
#
_cell.length_a   1.000
_cell.length_b   1.000
_cell.length_c   1.000
_cell.angle_alpha   90.00
_cell.angle_beta   90.00
_cell.angle_gamma   90.00
#
_symmetry.space_group_name_H-M   'P 1'
#
loop_
_entity.id
_entity.type
_entity.pdbx_description
1 polymer ?
#
loop_
_entity_poly.entity_id
_entity_poly.type
_entity_poly.pdbx_seq_one_letter_code
_entity_poly.pdbx_strand_id
1 'polypeptide(L)'
;MPRQVSLEMTRNIGIMAHIDAGKTTTTERILYYTGVNHKIGETHDGAATMDWMAQEQERGITITSAATTCFWKGHRINIIATPGHVAFTVEVDRSLRVLDGSVTVFCAKGGVEPQSETVWRQAEEYHVPRMAYVNKMDIMGADFYNVVKMMKERLKCNAVPIQLPIGSEDTFRGIIDLIDMKADVYYDDMGKDMRVEDIPEDMRDIAEEYHNALLEHVAEQDDELMEKYLSGEELTKEEIVRTIRKSTIANTMVPVTCGTSYKNKGVQKLLDAIVDYMPAPTDIPAIRGTNPETGEEEDRHASDSEPFSALAFKIATDPFVGKLCYFRVYSGTLSAGATVYNSVKDTNERIGRILQMHANHRQDIDIVYAGDIAAAIGVKNTTTGDTLCDEKHPVILESMEFPEPVIRVAIEPKTKAGQEKMGIALAKLAEEDPTFRTWTDEETGQTIIAGMGELHLEIIVDRLLREFKVEANVGKPQVAYKETIRKLADVDTKYARQSGGKGQYGHVKIKIEPNPEKGYEFVNATVGGAIPKEYIPAVDQGIQGAMLSGVLAGYNVVDVKVTLYDGSYHEVDSSEMAFKIAGSMAFKEAMKKADPVILEPIMKVVVTVPEDYMGDVIGDLNARRGMIQGMDAVSGAQQITAMVPLSEMFGYATDMRSKTQGRGQYTMEPDHYAEVPKFVSDSIISERGKKAE
;
A
#
# COMPACT_ATOMS: atom_id res chain seq x y z
N MET A 1 2.31 -32.88 -11.68
CA MET A 1 1.51 -32.75 -12.92
C MET A 1 2.14 -31.67 -13.78
N PRO A 2 2.05 -31.71 -15.10
CA PRO A 2 2.53 -30.61 -15.93
C PRO A 2 1.70 -29.35 -15.65
N ARG A 3 2.29 -28.17 -15.85
CA ARG A 3 1.63 -26.86 -15.77
C ARG A 3 0.37 -26.83 -16.65
N GLN A 4 -0.74 -26.36 -16.13
CA GLN A 4 -2.01 -26.31 -16.89
C GLN A 4 -2.04 -25.19 -17.94
N VAL A 5 -1.42 -24.04 -17.62
CA VAL A 5 -1.34 -22.86 -18.48
C VAL A 5 0.10 -22.38 -18.51
N SER A 6 0.63 -22.04 -19.69
CA SER A 6 2.00 -21.52 -19.82
C SER A 6 2.17 -20.17 -19.13
N LEU A 7 3.41 -19.81 -18.79
CA LEU A 7 3.74 -18.50 -18.22
C LEU A 7 3.28 -17.34 -19.10
N GLU A 8 3.46 -17.45 -20.41
CA GLU A 8 3.08 -16.43 -21.39
C GLU A 8 1.56 -16.18 -21.41
N MET A 9 0.77 -17.19 -21.06
CA MET A 9 -0.69 -17.11 -20.98
C MET A 9 -1.20 -16.82 -19.55
N THR A 10 -0.34 -16.41 -18.65
CA THR A 10 -0.70 -16.01 -17.28
C THR A 10 -0.72 -14.48 -17.16
N ARG A 11 -1.67 -13.93 -16.41
CA ARG A 11 -1.79 -12.52 -16.10
C ARG A 11 -1.98 -12.35 -14.60
N ASN A 12 -1.09 -11.63 -13.94
CA ASN A 12 -1.20 -11.27 -12.52
C ASN A 12 -1.53 -9.78 -12.44
N ILE A 13 -2.80 -9.46 -12.22
CA ILE A 13 -3.28 -8.09 -12.29
C ILE A 13 -3.94 -7.63 -11.00
N GLY A 14 -3.77 -6.33 -10.71
CA GLY A 14 -4.52 -5.62 -9.68
C GLY A 14 -5.69 -4.85 -10.27
N ILE A 15 -6.80 -4.79 -9.56
CA ILE A 15 -7.89 -3.87 -9.88
C ILE A 15 -7.89 -2.79 -8.81
N MET A 16 -7.63 -1.57 -9.24
CA MET A 16 -7.49 -0.38 -8.41
C MET A 16 -8.56 0.63 -8.76
N ALA A 17 -9.04 1.36 -7.78
CA ALA A 17 -10.04 2.39 -8.01
C ALA A 17 -10.16 3.32 -6.81
N HIS A 18 -10.62 4.53 -7.06
CA HIS A 18 -11.21 5.37 -6.01
C HIS A 18 -12.46 4.71 -5.41
N ILE A 19 -12.83 5.11 -4.18
CA ILE A 19 -14.08 4.71 -3.53
C ILE A 19 -15.24 5.04 -4.48
N ASP A 20 -16.19 4.12 -4.59
CA ASP A 20 -17.36 4.25 -5.45
C ASP A 20 -17.11 4.34 -6.97
N ALA A 21 -15.89 4.17 -7.47
CA ALA A 21 -15.66 4.08 -8.92
C ALA A 21 -16.21 2.77 -9.55
N GLY A 22 -16.59 1.80 -8.71
CA GLY A 22 -17.17 0.54 -9.14
C GLY A 22 -16.17 -0.61 -9.26
N LYS A 23 -15.11 -0.60 -8.47
CA LYS A 23 -14.10 -1.66 -8.42
C LYS A 23 -14.71 -3.02 -8.14
N THR A 24 -15.43 -3.17 -7.04
CA THR A 24 -16.07 -4.44 -6.64
C THR A 24 -17.05 -4.92 -7.69
N THR A 25 -17.90 -4.03 -8.20
CA THR A 25 -18.84 -4.35 -9.28
C THR A 25 -18.11 -4.84 -10.53
N THR A 26 -17.02 -4.19 -10.93
CA THR A 26 -16.21 -4.61 -12.09
C THR A 26 -15.60 -5.99 -11.86
N THR A 27 -15.03 -6.24 -10.69
CA THR A 27 -14.44 -7.55 -10.35
C THR A 27 -15.51 -8.65 -10.35
N GLU A 28 -16.66 -8.41 -9.74
CA GLU A 28 -17.79 -9.37 -9.74
C GLU A 28 -18.29 -9.68 -11.16
N ARG A 29 -18.32 -8.70 -12.07
CA ARG A 29 -18.68 -8.93 -13.48
C ARG A 29 -17.62 -9.72 -14.23
N ILE A 30 -16.34 -9.49 -13.95
CA ILE A 30 -15.25 -10.31 -14.48
C ILE A 30 -15.45 -11.78 -14.04
N LEU A 31 -15.70 -12.03 -12.77
CA LEU A 31 -15.94 -13.36 -12.24
C LEU A 31 -17.19 -14.03 -12.85
N TYR A 32 -18.22 -13.26 -13.10
CA TYR A 32 -19.42 -13.75 -13.75
C TYR A 32 -19.17 -14.17 -15.21
N TYR A 33 -18.55 -13.31 -16.02
CA TYR A 33 -18.28 -13.61 -17.43
C TYR A 33 -17.25 -14.72 -17.64
N THR A 34 -16.35 -14.91 -16.69
CA THR A 34 -15.38 -16.01 -16.70
C THR A 34 -15.94 -17.32 -16.13
N GLY A 35 -17.20 -17.32 -15.69
CA GLY A 35 -17.90 -18.52 -15.19
C GLY A 35 -17.51 -18.95 -13.76
N VAL A 36 -16.75 -18.13 -13.04
CA VAL A 36 -16.41 -18.39 -11.63
C VAL A 36 -17.65 -18.21 -10.74
N ASN A 37 -18.43 -17.15 -10.98
CA ASN A 37 -19.69 -16.90 -10.32
C ASN A 37 -20.88 -17.25 -11.24
N HIS A 38 -21.86 -17.97 -10.69
CA HIS A 38 -23.08 -18.33 -11.43
C HIS A 38 -24.20 -17.27 -11.30
N LYS A 39 -24.08 -16.37 -10.35
CA LYS A 39 -25.00 -15.25 -10.12
C LYS A 39 -24.24 -13.95 -10.10
N ILE A 40 -24.88 -12.90 -10.58
CA ILE A 40 -24.38 -11.54 -10.47
C ILE A 40 -24.54 -11.09 -9.02
N GLY A 41 -23.42 -10.90 -8.30
CA GLY A 41 -23.41 -10.31 -6.96
C GLY A 41 -23.58 -8.79 -7.05
N GLU A 42 -24.51 -8.24 -6.25
CA GLU A 42 -24.68 -6.79 -6.09
C GLU A 42 -24.04 -6.35 -4.78
N THR A 43 -23.25 -5.27 -4.84
CA THR A 43 -22.58 -4.70 -3.65
C THR A 43 -23.57 -4.17 -2.63
N HIS A 44 -24.69 -3.59 -3.09
CA HIS A 44 -25.73 -3.04 -2.22
C HIS A 44 -26.54 -4.10 -1.48
N ASP A 45 -26.58 -5.32 -1.98
CA ASP A 45 -27.31 -6.44 -1.36
C ASP A 45 -26.40 -7.32 -0.46
N GLY A 46 -25.13 -6.93 -0.26
CA GLY A 46 -24.16 -7.70 0.53
C GLY A 46 -23.82 -9.07 -0.08
N ALA A 47 -24.05 -9.24 -1.39
CA ALA A 47 -23.86 -10.49 -2.11
C ALA A 47 -22.54 -10.56 -2.89
N ALA A 48 -21.66 -9.56 -2.72
CA ALA A 48 -20.36 -9.53 -3.40
C ALA A 48 -19.43 -10.61 -2.85
N THR A 49 -18.82 -11.36 -3.74
CA THR A 49 -17.96 -12.51 -3.39
C THR A 49 -16.57 -12.08 -2.94
N MET A 50 -16.09 -10.94 -3.46
CA MET A 50 -14.75 -10.42 -3.15
C MET A 50 -14.72 -9.60 -1.87
N ASP A 51 -15.78 -8.89 -1.51
CA ASP A 51 -15.93 -8.18 -0.24
C ASP A 51 -16.61 -9.13 0.76
N TRP A 52 -15.83 -10.02 1.35
CA TRP A 52 -16.34 -11.11 2.19
C TRP A 52 -16.51 -10.74 3.67
N MET A 53 -15.87 -9.67 4.13
CA MET A 53 -16.00 -9.20 5.51
C MET A 53 -17.33 -8.48 5.72
N ALA A 54 -17.97 -8.72 6.87
CA ALA A 54 -19.20 -8.03 7.21
C ALA A 54 -19.06 -6.50 7.19
N GLN A 55 -17.90 -6.00 7.61
CA GLN A 55 -17.58 -4.57 7.60
C GLN A 55 -17.47 -4.01 6.18
N GLU A 56 -16.92 -4.77 5.24
CA GLU A 56 -16.86 -4.38 3.83
C GLU A 56 -18.26 -4.26 3.22
N GLN A 57 -19.11 -5.25 3.50
CA GLN A 57 -20.48 -5.30 3.01
C GLN A 57 -21.36 -4.19 3.62
N GLU A 58 -21.25 -3.96 4.92
CA GLU A 58 -22.04 -2.92 5.61
C GLU A 58 -21.61 -1.50 5.22
N ARG A 59 -20.31 -1.27 4.98
CA ARG A 59 -19.76 0.05 4.66
C ARG A 59 -19.69 0.30 3.16
N GLY A 60 -19.82 -0.73 2.33
CA GLY A 60 -19.67 -0.66 0.87
C GLY A 60 -18.25 -0.35 0.41
N ILE A 61 -17.23 -0.64 1.22
CA ILE A 61 -15.82 -0.39 0.92
C ILE A 61 -15.00 -1.66 1.05
N THR A 62 -14.02 -1.87 0.18
CA THR A 62 -13.03 -2.93 0.32
C THR A 62 -11.99 -2.52 1.37
N ILE A 63 -11.79 -3.34 2.37
CA ILE A 63 -10.86 -3.12 3.49
C ILE A 63 -9.58 -3.94 3.27
N THR A 64 -9.73 -5.21 2.90
CA THR A 64 -8.61 -6.11 2.67
C THR A 64 -8.52 -6.52 1.20
N SER A 65 -7.30 -6.70 0.70
CA SER A 65 -7.11 -7.24 -0.64
C SER A 65 -7.60 -8.69 -0.72
N ALA A 66 -8.34 -9.02 -1.77
CA ALA A 66 -8.80 -10.37 -2.03
C ALA A 66 -8.21 -10.88 -3.34
N ALA A 67 -7.71 -12.12 -3.33
CA ALA A 67 -7.13 -12.77 -4.49
C ALA A 67 -8.09 -13.80 -5.08
N THR A 68 -8.21 -13.83 -6.39
CA THR A 68 -9.00 -14.83 -7.10
C THR A 68 -8.36 -15.19 -8.44
N THR A 69 -8.71 -16.36 -8.97
CA THR A 69 -8.23 -16.83 -10.28
C THR A 69 -9.42 -17.08 -11.19
N CYS A 70 -9.31 -16.61 -12.42
CA CYS A 70 -10.29 -16.89 -13.47
C CYS A 70 -9.60 -17.20 -14.82
N PHE A 71 -10.38 -17.59 -15.83
CA PHE A 71 -9.86 -17.96 -17.15
C PHE A 71 -10.63 -17.21 -18.24
N TRP A 72 -9.90 -16.66 -19.21
CA TRP A 72 -10.47 -16.00 -20.37
C TRP A 72 -9.63 -16.26 -21.62
N LYS A 73 -10.27 -16.71 -22.69
CA LYS A 73 -9.58 -17.04 -23.98
C LYS A 73 -8.30 -17.88 -23.79
N GLY A 74 -8.36 -18.89 -22.95
CA GLY A 74 -7.22 -19.76 -22.67
C GLY A 74 -6.16 -19.18 -21.73
N HIS A 75 -6.28 -17.93 -21.32
CA HIS A 75 -5.40 -17.29 -20.35
C HIS A 75 -5.90 -17.50 -18.94
N ARG A 76 -4.95 -17.67 -18.03
CA ARG A 76 -5.19 -17.64 -16.58
C ARG A 76 -4.99 -16.21 -16.07
N ILE A 77 -5.98 -15.66 -15.41
CA ILE A 77 -5.94 -14.32 -14.86
C ILE A 77 -6.06 -14.44 -13.34
N ASN A 78 -4.99 -14.10 -12.64
CA ASN A 78 -5.00 -13.93 -11.20
C ASN A 78 -5.29 -12.46 -10.90
N ILE A 79 -6.35 -12.21 -10.14
CA ILE A 79 -6.81 -10.85 -9.82
C ILE A 79 -6.62 -10.62 -8.33
N ILE A 80 -5.98 -9.52 -7.98
CA ILE A 80 -5.97 -8.98 -6.63
C ILE A 80 -6.78 -7.68 -6.62
N ALA A 81 -7.95 -7.72 -5.97
CA ALA A 81 -8.75 -6.51 -5.73
C ALA A 81 -8.19 -5.77 -4.52
N THR A 82 -7.73 -4.55 -4.72
CA THR A 82 -7.11 -3.74 -3.67
C THR A 82 -8.11 -2.81 -2.99
N PRO A 83 -7.91 -2.41 -1.71
CA PRO A 83 -8.69 -1.36 -1.09
C PRO A 83 -8.62 -0.05 -1.86
N GLY A 84 -9.69 0.74 -1.82
CA GLY A 84 -9.73 2.08 -2.42
C GLY A 84 -9.63 3.21 -1.39
N HIS A 85 -9.53 2.92 -0.10
CA HIS A 85 -9.53 3.91 0.97
C HIS A 85 -8.12 4.19 1.48
N VAL A 86 -7.80 5.46 1.71
CA VAL A 86 -6.46 5.94 2.13
C VAL A 86 -5.95 5.28 3.43
N ALA A 87 -6.85 4.91 4.34
CA ALA A 87 -6.47 4.20 5.57
C ALA A 87 -5.85 2.82 5.31
N PHE A 88 -5.96 2.28 4.09
CA PHE A 88 -5.49 0.97 3.68
C PHE A 88 -4.48 1.01 2.54
N THR A 89 -3.77 2.12 2.37
CA THR A 89 -2.74 2.29 1.32
C THR A 89 -1.66 1.21 1.38
N VAL A 90 -1.36 0.70 2.56
CA VAL A 90 -0.40 -0.40 2.76
C VAL A 90 -0.88 -1.72 2.15
N GLU A 91 -2.19 -1.99 2.15
CA GLU A 91 -2.74 -3.14 1.42
C GLU A 91 -2.57 -2.98 -0.10
N VAL A 92 -2.68 -1.76 -0.59
CA VAL A 92 -2.42 -1.44 -2.00
C VAL A 92 -0.94 -1.67 -2.32
N ASP A 93 -0.04 -1.15 -1.51
CA ASP A 93 1.41 -1.29 -1.64
C ASP A 93 1.84 -2.76 -1.68
N ARG A 94 1.38 -3.56 -0.72
CA ARG A 94 1.63 -5.00 -0.69
C ARG A 94 1.18 -5.71 -1.94
N SER A 95 0.01 -5.33 -2.44
CA SER A 95 -0.56 -5.92 -3.64
C SER A 95 0.22 -5.52 -4.89
N LEU A 96 0.56 -4.23 -5.03
CA LEU A 96 1.35 -3.71 -6.15
C LEU A 96 2.70 -4.41 -6.30
N ARG A 97 3.32 -4.74 -5.18
CA ARG A 97 4.63 -5.38 -5.15
C ARG A 97 4.66 -6.75 -5.83
N VAL A 98 3.53 -7.45 -5.86
CA VAL A 98 3.42 -8.81 -6.40
C VAL A 98 2.65 -8.90 -7.71
N LEU A 99 2.21 -7.77 -8.25
CA LEU A 99 1.47 -7.70 -9.50
C LEU A 99 2.39 -7.42 -10.68
N ASP A 100 2.02 -7.97 -11.84
CA ASP A 100 2.71 -7.71 -13.10
C ASP A 100 2.08 -6.53 -13.85
N GLY A 101 0.81 -6.25 -13.60
CA GLY A 101 0.07 -5.15 -14.20
C GLY A 101 -1.15 -4.74 -13.38
N SER A 102 -1.73 -3.60 -13.68
CA SER A 102 -2.93 -3.11 -13.01
C SER A 102 -3.95 -2.50 -13.96
N VAL A 103 -5.22 -2.65 -13.60
CA VAL A 103 -6.35 -1.98 -14.22
C VAL A 103 -6.87 -0.93 -13.24
N THR A 104 -6.77 0.33 -13.61
CA THR A 104 -7.30 1.43 -12.80
C THR A 104 -8.69 1.79 -13.30
N VAL A 105 -9.68 1.66 -12.42
CA VAL A 105 -11.08 1.96 -12.71
C VAL A 105 -11.38 3.40 -12.31
N PHE A 106 -11.76 4.22 -13.29
CA PHE A 106 -12.18 5.61 -13.09
C PHE A 106 -13.69 5.73 -13.22
N CYS A 107 -14.30 6.59 -12.42
CA CYS A 107 -15.70 6.96 -12.60
C CYS A 107 -15.81 7.96 -13.75
N ALA A 108 -16.70 7.70 -14.73
CA ALA A 108 -16.91 8.58 -15.87
C ALA A 108 -17.36 10.00 -15.51
N LYS A 109 -17.98 10.19 -14.34
CA LYS A 109 -18.38 11.48 -13.81
C LYS A 109 -17.28 12.16 -12.99
N GLY A 110 -16.66 11.43 -12.05
CA GLY A 110 -15.65 11.98 -11.13
C GLY A 110 -14.26 12.10 -11.77
N GLY A 111 -13.96 11.23 -12.72
CA GLY A 111 -12.67 11.20 -13.39
C GLY A 111 -11.53 10.82 -12.45
N VAL A 112 -10.44 11.58 -12.50
CA VAL A 112 -9.29 11.41 -11.64
C VAL A 112 -9.55 12.12 -10.31
N GLU A 113 -9.71 11.33 -9.27
CA GLU A 113 -9.93 11.78 -7.90
C GLU A 113 -8.65 11.61 -7.06
N PRO A 114 -8.51 12.27 -5.89
CA PRO A 114 -7.26 12.26 -5.11
C PRO A 114 -6.74 10.86 -4.77
N GLN A 115 -7.65 9.94 -4.44
CA GLN A 115 -7.26 8.55 -4.17
C GLN A 115 -6.76 7.84 -5.43
N SER A 116 -7.30 8.18 -6.60
CA SER A 116 -6.80 7.68 -7.87
C SER A 116 -5.37 8.14 -8.11
N GLU A 117 -5.05 9.39 -7.78
CA GLU A 117 -3.69 9.95 -7.90
C GLU A 117 -2.72 9.22 -6.96
N THR A 118 -3.12 8.96 -5.71
CA THR A 118 -2.29 8.25 -4.73
C THR A 118 -1.97 6.84 -5.20
N VAL A 119 -2.99 6.06 -5.57
CA VAL A 119 -2.81 4.68 -6.05
C VAL A 119 -2.01 4.64 -7.36
N TRP A 120 -2.24 5.62 -8.24
CA TRP A 120 -1.49 5.76 -9.48
C TRP A 120 -0.01 6.00 -9.24
N ARG A 121 0.33 6.92 -8.32
CA ARG A 121 1.71 7.22 -7.93
C ARG A 121 2.42 6.00 -7.32
N GLN A 122 1.73 5.26 -6.44
CA GLN A 122 2.26 4.01 -5.89
C GLN A 122 2.55 2.99 -7.00
N ALA A 123 1.64 2.81 -7.96
CA ALA A 123 1.87 1.93 -9.11
C ALA A 123 3.04 2.40 -9.99
N GLU A 124 3.27 3.71 -10.06
CA GLU A 124 4.40 4.29 -10.78
C GLU A 124 5.74 4.03 -10.08
N GLU A 125 5.77 4.15 -8.76
CA GLU A 125 6.93 3.86 -7.93
C GLU A 125 7.44 2.42 -8.11
N TYR A 126 6.50 1.47 -8.19
CA TYR A 126 6.83 0.06 -8.48
C TYR A 126 6.94 -0.27 -9.97
N HIS A 127 6.86 0.73 -10.85
CA HIS A 127 6.92 0.55 -12.31
C HIS A 127 5.89 -0.46 -12.86
N VAL A 128 4.74 -0.60 -12.21
CA VAL A 128 3.70 -1.53 -12.61
C VAL A 128 3.02 -1.03 -13.90
N PRO A 129 2.98 -1.82 -14.98
CA PRO A 129 2.23 -1.51 -16.19
C PRO A 129 0.75 -1.30 -15.90
N ARG A 130 0.17 -0.27 -16.51
CA ARG A 130 -1.19 0.19 -16.20
C ARG A 130 -2.06 0.30 -17.44
N MET A 131 -3.32 -0.04 -17.30
CA MET A 131 -4.38 0.31 -18.22
C MET A 131 -5.55 0.96 -17.45
N ALA A 132 -6.38 1.71 -18.13
CA ALA A 132 -7.51 2.41 -17.54
C ALA A 132 -8.85 1.86 -18.06
N TYR A 133 -9.82 1.81 -17.17
CA TYR A 133 -11.20 1.49 -17.47
C TYR A 133 -12.12 2.58 -16.95
N VAL A 134 -12.72 3.36 -17.85
CA VAL A 134 -13.69 4.41 -17.52
C VAL A 134 -15.06 3.77 -17.35
N ASN A 135 -15.44 3.58 -16.10
CA ASN A 135 -16.66 2.90 -15.68
C ASN A 135 -17.81 3.88 -15.41
N LYS A 136 -19.01 3.37 -15.28
CA LYS A 136 -20.22 4.15 -15.01
C LYS A 136 -20.57 5.14 -16.12
N MET A 137 -20.41 4.73 -17.37
CA MET A 137 -20.80 5.54 -18.53
C MET A 137 -22.30 5.82 -18.61
N ASP A 138 -23.12 5.11 -17.82
CA ASP A 138 -24.56 5.18 -17.74
C ASP A 138 -25.12 6.20 -16.73
N ILE A 139 -24.26 6.83 -15.92
CA ILE A 139 -24.73 7.78 -14.90
C ILE A 139 -24.77 9.22 -15.43
N MET A 140 -25.63 10.03 -14.83
CA MET A 140 -25.74 11.46 -15.16
C MET A 140 -24.43 12.21 -14.91
N GLY A 141 -23.93 12.91 -15.90
CA GLY A 141 -22.65 13.64 -15.88
C GLY A 141 -21.46 12.79 -16.33
N ALA A 142 -21.68 11.61 -16.92
CA ALA A 142 -20.61 10.77 -17.47
C ALA A 142 -19.97 11.44 -18.70
N ASP A 143 -18.66 11.64 -18.66
CA ASP A 143 -17.86 12.22 -19.73
C ASP A 143 -16.52 11.52 -19.89
N PHE A 144 -16.44 10.59 -20.83
CA PHE A 144 -15.23 9.82 -21.14
C PHE A 144 -14.05 10.70 -21.55
N TYR A 145 -14.31 11.69 -22.40
CA TYR A 145 -13.25 12.54 -22.97
C TYR A 145 -12.63 13.44 -21.90
N ASN A 146 -13.45 13.94 -20.98
CA ASN A 146 -12.95 14.70 -19.83
C ASN A 146 -12.08 13.82 -18.90
N VAL A 147 -12.46 12.57 -18.67
CA VAL A 147 -11.62 11.64 -17.86
C VAL A 147 -10.26 11.44 -18.50
N VAL A 148 -10.20 11.19 -19.81
CA VAL A 148 -8.93 11.04 -20.55
C VAL A 148 -8.09 12.31 -20.45
N LYS A 149 -8.72 13.48 -20.58
CA LYS A 149 -8.05 14.76 -20.39
C LYS A 149 -7.48 14.91 -18.99
N MET A 150 -8.26 14.59 -17.94
CA MET A 150 -7.82 14.63 -16.54
C MET A 150 -6.65 13.67 -16.30
N MET A 151 -6.64 12.48 -16.89
CA MET A 151 -5.52 11.55 -16.81
C MET A 151 -4.21 12.18 -17.34
N LYS A 152 -4.28 12.84 -18.52
CA LYS A 152 -3.13 13.53 -19.11
C LYS A 152 -2.65 14.70 -18.25
N GLU A 153 -3.57 15.49 -17.70
CA GLU A 153 -3.25 16.70 -16.95
C GLU A 153 -2.80 16.42 -15.51
N ARG A 154 -3.47 15.51 -14.80
CA ARG A 154 -3.23 15.25 -13.37
C ARG A 154 -2.27 14.10 -13.12
N LEU A 155 -2.42 12.99 -13.86
CA LEU A 155 -1.55 11.82 -13.73
C LEU A 155 -0.28 11.92 -14.60
N LYS A 156 -0.20 12.92 -15.48
CA LYS A 156 0.93 13.13 -16.41
C LYS A 156 1.27 11.90 -17.25
N CYS A 157 0.28 11.04 -17.52
CA CYS A 157 0.46 9.81 -18.27
C CYS A 157 0.04 9.97 -19.73
N ASN A 158 0.60 9.15 -20.61
CA ASN A 158 0.21 9.06 -21.99
C ASN A 158 -1.05 8.18 -22.15
N ALA A 159 -2.21 8.74 -21.76
CA ALA A 159 -3.49 8.06 -21.86
C ALA A 159 -3.97 8.05 -23.32
N VAL A 160 -4.09 6.86 -23.90
CA VAL A 160 -4.49 6.66 -25.29
C VAL A 160 -5.75 5.81 -25.35
N PRO A 161 -6.89 6.38 -25.77
CA PRO A 161 -8.10 5.61 -25.97
C PRO A 161 -7.90 4.52 -27.03
N ILE A 162 -8.29 3.30 -26.69
CA ILE A 162 -8.39 2.16 -27.62
C ILE A 162 -9.87 1.84 -27.94
N GLN A 163 -10.76 2.46 -27.19
CA GLN A 163 -12.21 2.37 -27.33
C GLN A 163 -12.82 3.75 -27.15
N LEU A 164 -13.97 3.98 -27.78
CA LEU A 164 -14.81 5.15 -27.55
C LEU A 164 -16.22 4.71 -27.13
N PRO A 165 -16.89 5.44 -26.22
CA PRO A 165 -18.26 5.14 -25.85
C PRO A 165 -19.25 5.53 -26.96
N ILE A 166 -20.28 4.71 -27.18
CA ILE A 166 -21.43 5.05 -28.03
C ILE A 166 -22.53 5.59 -27.12
N GLY A 167 -22.67 6.90 -27.10
CA GLY A 167 -23.56 7.62 -26.20
C GLY A 167 -22.97 7.79 -24.81
N SER A 168 -23.69 8.43 -23.92
CA SER A 168 -23.39 8.63 -22.51
C SER A 168 -24.68 8.68 -21.70
N GLU A 169 -24.62 8.50 -20.40
CA GLU A 169 -25.76 8.47 -19.52
C GLU A 169 -26.82 7.43 -19.99
N ASP A 170 -28.07 7.78 -20.05
CA ASP A 170 -29.16 6.89 -20.49
C ASP A 170 -29.03 6.43 -21.95
N THR A 171 -28.24 7.14 -22.77
CA THR A 171 -28.02 6.81 -24.18
C THR A 171 -26.81 5.87 -24.39
N PHE A 172 -26.05 5.55 -23.33
CA PHE A 172 -24.91 4.65 -23.43
C PHE A 172 -25.37 3.24 -23.82
N ARG A 173 -24.98 2.79 -25.01
CA ARG A 173 -25.44 1.52 -25.58
C ARG A 173 -24.34 0.59 -26.06
N GLY A 174 -23.09 1.06 -26.12
CA GLY A 174 -22.01 0.26 -26.63
C GLY A 174 -20.68 0.99 -26.68
N ILE A 175 -19.72 0.38 -27.34
CA ILE A 175 -18.37 0.88 -27.49
C ILE A 175 -17.89 0.74 -28.92
N ILE A 176 -17.07 1.68 -29.39
CA ILE A 176 -16.34 1.59 -30.65
C ILE A 176 -14.96 1.00 -30.34
N ASP A 177 -14.62 -0.09 -31.00
CA ASP A 177 -13.25 -0.63 -31.00
C ASP A 177 -12.44 0.14 -32.05
N LEU A 178 -11.47 0.93 -31.58
CA LEU A 178 -10.64 1.77 -32.46
C LEU A 178 -9.57 0.97 -33.24
N ILE A 179 -9.34 -0.28 -32.90
CA ILE A 179 -8.40 -1.13 -33.62
C ILE A 179 -9.10 -1.78 -34.81
N ASP A 180 -10.25 -2.40 -34.56
CA ASP A 180 -11.05 -3.08 -35.59
C ASP A 180 -11.95 -2.11 -36.35
N MET A 181 -12.12 -0.88 -35.89
CA MET A 181 -13.06 0.13 -36.43
C MET A 181 -14.48 -0.42 -36.61
N LYS A 182 -14.96 -1.07 -35.55
CA LYS A 182 -16.32 -1.64 -35.44
C LYS A 182 -16.95 -1.19 -34.12
N ALA A 183 -18.28 -1.29 -34.10
CA ALA A 183 -19.09 -1.00 -32.93
C ALA A 183 -19.59 -2.27 -32.26
N ASP A 184 -19.37 -2.39 -30.94
CA ASP A 184 -19.96 -3.42 -30.10
C ASP A 184 -21.18 -2.83 -29.41
N VAL A 185 -22.38 -3.19 -29.90
CA VAL A 185 -23.65 -2.63 -29.41
C VAL A 185 -24.38 -3.66 -28.57
N TYR A 186 -24.85 -3.23 -27.40
CA TYR A 186 -25.58 -4.07 -26.45
C TYR A 186 -27.08 -3.81 -26.57
N TYR A 187 -27.86 -4.87 -26.71
CA TYR A 187 -29.31 -4.85 -26.89
C TYR A 187 -30.08 -5.32 -25.64
N ASP A 188 -29.36 -5.77 -24.61
CA ASP A 188 -29.92 -6.15 -23.33
C ASP A 188 -29.13 -5.57 -22.14
N ASP A 189 -29.76 -5.51 -20.98
CA ASP A 189 -29.12 -5.03 -19.73
C ASP A 189 -28.26 -6.11 -19.04
N MET A 190 -28.29 -7.34 -19.55
CA MET A 190 -27.48 -8.44 -19.02
C MET A 190 -26.15 -8.61 -19.76
N GLY A 191 -25.91 -7.80 -20.81
CA GLY A 191 -24.71 -7.86 -21.63
C GLY A 191 -24.53 -9.17 -22.42
N LYS A 192 -25.62 -9.91 -22.66
CA LYS A 192 -25.63 -11.19 -23.39
C LYS A 192 -25.85 -11.03 -24.87
N ASP A 193 -26.69 -10.08 -25.28
CA ASP A 193 -26.96 -9.73 -26.67
C ASP A 193 -26.06 -8.58 -27.11
N MET A 194 -24.78 -8.86 -27.29
CA MET A 194 -23.82 -7.93 -27.87
C MET A 194 -23.63 -8.27 -29.37
N ARG A 195 -23.76 -7.26 -30.22
CA ARG A 195 -23.59 -7.43 -31.67
C ARG A 195 -22.51 -6.52 -32.19
N VAL A 196 -21.68 -7.06 -33.08
CA VAL A 196 -20.65 -6.31 -33.78
C VAL A 196 -21.30 -5.69 -35.04
N GLU A 197 -21.28 -4.39 -35.12
CA GLU A 197 -21.93 -3.62 -36.17
C GLU A 197 -20.97 -2.57 -36.77
N ASP A 198 -21.38 -1.92 -37.81
CA ASP A 198 -20.66 -0.76 -38.34
C ASP A 198 -20.79 0.44 -37.39
N ILE A 199 -19.77 1.27 -37.38
CA ILE A 199 -19.76 2.48 -36.53
C ILE A 199 -20.94 3.38 -36.92
N PRO A 200 -21.75 3.89 -35.97
CA PRO A 200 -22.83 4.83 -36.23
C PRO A 200 -22.33 6.03 -37.05
N GLU A 201 -23.13 6.47 -38.00
CA GLU A 201 -22.74 7.51 -38.97
C GLU A 201 -22.36 8.83 -38.29
N ASP A 202 -23.04 9.18 -37.21
CA ASP A 202 -22.79 10.36 -36.38
C ASP A 202 -21.50 10.28 -35.56
N MET A 203 -20.89 9.11 -35.48
CA MET A 203 -19.64 8.89 -34.73
C MET A 203 -18.43 8.54 -35.63
N ARG A 204 -18.61 8.46 -36.94
CA ARG A 204 -17.52 8.09 -37.86
C ARG A 204 -16.35 9.06 -37.80
N ASP A 205 -16.60 10.34 -37.88
CA ASP A 205 -15.56 11.35 -37.91
C ASP A 205 -14.71 11.34 -36.65
N ILE A 206 -15.35 11.25 -35.48
CA ILE A 206 -14.60 11.15 -34.19
C ILE A 206 -13.89 9.82 -34.05
N ALA A 207 -14.45 8.73 -34.52
CA ALA A 207 -13.79 7.43 -34.50
C ALA A 207 -12.55 7.41 -35.39
N GLU A 208 -12.62 8.00 -36.59
CA GLU A 208 -11.48 8.15 -37.49
C GLU A 208 -10.38 9.05 -36.89
N GLU A 209 -10.77 10.17 -36.27
CA GLU A 209 -9.83 11.05 -35.58
C GLU A 209 -9.05 10.30 -34.49
N TYR A 210 -9.75 9.59 -33.60
CA TYR A 210 -9.10 8.83 -32.51
C TYR A 210 -8.36 7.59 -33.01
N HIS A 211 -8.83 6.93 -34.06
CA HIS A 211 -8.10 5.85 -34.73
C HIS A 211 -6.77 6.34 -35.30
N ASN A 212 -6.77 7.47 -36.04
CA ASN A 212 -5.54 8.04 -36.56
C ASN A 212 -4.58 8.47 -35.46
N ALA A 213 -5.08 9.08 -34.39
CA ALA A 213 -4.27 9.41 -33.21
C ALA A 213 -3.67 8.15 -32.56
N LEU A 214 -4.43 7.06 -32.48
CA LEU A 214 -3.92 5.78 -31.99
C LEU A 214 -2.80 5.23 -32.89
N LEU A 215 -2.98 5.27 -34.21
CA LEU A 215 -1.96 4.84 -35.16
C LEU A 215 -0.68 5.68 -35.07
N GLU A 216 -0.80 7.01 -34.89
CA GLU A 216 0.35 7.88 -34.66
C GLU A 216 1.11 7.48 -33.38
N HIS A 217 0.42 7.29 -32.26
CA HIS A 217 1.01 6.82 -31.02
C HIS A 217 1.69 5.46 -31.15
N VAL A 218 1.10 4.54 -31.91
CA VAL A 218 1.68 3.22 -32.19
C VAL A 218 2.94 3.36 -33.05
N ALA A 219 2.88 4.17 -34.10
CA ALA A 219 4.02 4.41 -34.98
C ALA A 219 5.21 5.05 -34.24
N GLU A 220 4.94 5.99 -33.32
CA GLU A 220 5.98 6.65 -32.50
C GLU A 220 6.77 5.68 -31.60
N GLN A 221 6.25 4.50 -31.32
CA GLN A 221 6.88 3.53 -30.43
C GLN A 221 7.86 2.58 -31.15
N ASP A 222 7.88 2.58 -32.49
CA ASP A 222 8.66 1.62 -33.28
C ASP A 222 9.08 2.24 -34.60
N ASP A 223 10.38 2.30 -34.87
CA ASP A 223 10.93 2.98 -36.05
C ASP A 223 10.46 2.33 -37.36
N GLU A 224 10.28 1.00 -37.41
CA GLU A 224 9.78 0.28 -38.59
C GLU A 224 8.32 0.63 -38.87
N LEU A 225 7.49 0.71 -37.81
CA LEU A 225 6.10 1.11 -37.94
C LEU A 225 5.94 2.59 -38.29
N MET A 226 6.87 3.43 -37.82
CA MET A 226 6.91 4.83 -38.20
C MET A 226 7.18 4.99 -39.70
N GLU A 227 8.14 4.26 -40.25
CA GLU A 227 8.43 4.28 -41.68
C GLU A 227 7.24 3.79 -42.51
N LYS A 228 6.57 2.71 -42.10
CA LYS A 228 5.35 2.23 -42.70
C LYS A 228 4.24 3.29 -42.69
N TYR A 229 3.99 3.90 -41.55
CA TYR A 229 2.95 4.91 -41.36
C TYR A 229 3.20 6.14 -42.25
N LEU A 230 4.45 6.62 -42.30
CA LEU A 230 4.81 7.79 -43.13
C LEU A 230 4.79 7.47 -44.63
N SER A 231 5.00 6.22 -45.03
CA SER A 231 4.87 5.78 -46.44
C SER A 231 3.43 5.60 -46.89
N GLY A 232 2.48 5.66 -45.96
CA GLY A 232 1.05 5.46 -46.23
C GLY A 232 0.63 3.99 -46.33
N GLU A 233 1.49 3.07 -45.84
CA GLU A 233 1.14 1.67 -45.69
C GLU A 233 0.25 1.46 -44.46
N GLU A 234 -0.76 0.60 -44.58
CA GLU A 234 -1.62 0.25 -43.45
C GLU A 234 -0.88 -0.61 -42.45
N LEU A 235 -1.00 -0.26 -41.14
CA LEU A 235 -0.54 -1.10 -40.05
C LEU A 235 -1.52 -2.25 -39.83
N THR A 236 -1.00 -3.48 -39.69
CA THR A 236 -1.86 -4.64 -39.43
C THR A 236 -2.34 -4.63 -37.96
N LYS A 237 -3.45 -5.30 -37.72
CA LYS A 237 -3.99 -5.45 -36.36
C LYS A 237 -2.96 -6.06 -35.39
N GLU A 238 -2.22 -7.07 -35.85
CA GLU A 238 -1.18 -7.74 -35.08
C GLU A 238 -0.04 -6.79 -34.70
N GLU A 239 0.37 -5.92 -35.62
CA GLU A 239 1.38 -4.89 -35.36
C GLU A 239 0.88 -3.88 -34.32
N ILE A 240 -0.35 -3.41 -34.46
CA ILE A 240 -0.98 -2.48 -33.53
C ILE A 240 -1.06 -3.08 -32.13
N VAL A 241 -1.64 -4.27 -32.00
CA VAL A 241 -1.83 -4.95 -30.70
C VAL A 241 -0.49 -5.24 -30.04
N ARG A 242 0.48 -5.76 -30.80
CA ARG A 242 1.84 -6.04 -30.27
C ARG A 242 2.52 -4.78 -29.76
N THR A 243 2.37 -3.67 -30.47
CA THR A 243 3.03 -2.41 -30.10
C THR A 243 2.35 -1.75 -28.91
N ILE A 244 1.02 -1.75 -28.84
CA ILE A 244 0.29 -1.30 -27.64
C ILE A 244 0.71 -2.10 -26.43
N ARG A 245 0.79 -3.43 -26.53
CA ARG A 245 1.26 -4.29 -25.45
C ARG A 245 2.69 -3.94 -25.01
N LYS A 246 3.62 -3.82 -25.93
CA LYS A 246 5.02 -3.45 -25.66
C LYS A 246 5.12 -2.10 -24.96
N SER A 247 4.35 -1.12 -25.43
CA SER A 247 4.35 0.24 -24.87
C SER A 247 3.67 0.30 -23.50
N THR A 248 2.64 -0.51 -23.28
CA THR A 248 1.97 -0.66 -21.97
C THR A 248 2.92 -1.26 -20.95
N ILE A 249 3.62 -2.34 -21.31
CA ILE A 249 4.61 -2.99 -20.45
C ILE A 249 5.78 -2.05 -20.13
N ALA A 250 6.21 -1.24 -21.09
CA ALA A 250 7.26 -0.23 -20.91
C ALA A 250 6.80 1.04 -20.17
N ASN A 251 5.53 1.14 -19.78
CA ASN A 251 4.92 2.33 -19.17
C ASN A 251 5.01 3.61 -20.04
N THR A 252 5.15 3.48 -21.35
CA THR A 252 5.15 4.62 -22.28
C THR A 252 3.78 4.98 -22.81
N MET A 253 2.81 4.07 -22.65
CA MET A 253 1.42 4.24 -23.04
C MET A 253 0.48 3.63 -22.00
N VAL A 254 -0.65 4.28 -21.77
CA VAL A 254 -1.76 3.76 -20.95
C VAL A 254 -2.99 3.60 -21.84
N PRO A 255 -3.34 2.38 -22.26
CA PRO A 255 -4.54 2.14 -23.03
C PRO A 255 -5.79 2.40 -22.18
N VAL A 256 -6.76 3.13 -22.75
CA VAL A 256 -7.99 3.50 -22.05
C VAL A 256 -9.18 2.80 -22.71
N THR A 257 -9.93 2.10 -21.88
CA THR A 257 -11.17 1.41 -22.21
C THR A 257 -12.36 2.06 -21.51
N CYS A 258 -13.58 1.74 -21.89
CA CYS A 258 -14.78 2.29 -21.27
C CYS A 258 -15.91 1.26 -21.16
N GLY A 259 -16.87 1.56 -20.29
CA GLY A 259 -18.05 0.74 -20.12
C GLY A 259 -18.89 1.11 -18.90
N THR A 260 -19.83 0.24 -18.57
CA THR A 260 -20.59 0.28 -17.32
C THR A 260 -20.72 -1.13 -16.77
N SER A 261 -19.99 -1.41 -15.69
CA SER A 261 -20.01 -2.71 -15.06
C SER A 261 -21.38 -3.04 -14.46
N TYR A 262 -22.07 -2.05 -13.92
CA TYR A 262 -23.42 -2.21 -13.35
C TYR A 262 -24.44 -2.67 -14.40
N LYS A 263 -24.40 -2.11 -15.60
CA LYS A 263 -25.26 -2.46 -16.75
C LYS A 263 -24.67 -3.58 -17.63
N ASN A 264 -23.58 -4.21 -17.19
CA ASN A 264 -22.93 -5.32 -17.90
C ASN A 264 -22.46 -5.02 -19.32
N LYS A 265 -22.08 -3.77 -19.62
CA LYS A 265 -21.64 -3.32 -20.95
C LYS A 265 -20.16 -2.96 -20.93
N GLY A 266 -19.35 -3.62 -21.77
CA GLY A 266 -17.93 -3.34 -21.93
C GLY A 266 -16.98 -4.26 -21.14
N VAL A 267 -17.47 -5.12 -20.24
CA VAL A 267 -16.62 -5.98 -19.39
C VAL A 267 -15.91 -7.07 -20.20
N GLN A 268 -16.56 -7.67 -21.18
CA GLN A 268 -15.93 -8.66 -22.05
C GLN A 268 -14.78 -8.07 -22.84
N LYS A 269 -14.93 -6.83 -23.33
CA LYS A 269 -13.88 -6.10 -24.03
C LYS A 269 -12.75 -5.66 -23.08
N LEU A 270 -13.05 -5.37 -21.82
CA LEU A 270 -12.04 -5.16 -20.79
C LEU A 270 -11.21 -6.45 -20.57
N LEU A 271 -11.85 -7.60 -20.48
CA LEU A 271 -11.16 -8.90 -20.37
C LEU A 271 -10.28 -9.17 -21.60
N ASP A 272 -10.76 -8.87 -22.80
CA ASP A 272 -9.95 -8.98 -24.02
C ASP A 272 -8.71 -8.07 -23.93
N ALA A 273 -8.88 -6.84 -23.53
CA ALA A 273 -7.78 -5.88 -23.37
C ALA A 273 -6.76 -6.32 -22.30
N ILE A 274 -7.21 -6.93 -21.20
CA ILE A 274 -6.33 -7.50 -20.18
C ILE A 274 -5.46 -8.60 -20.77
N VAL A 275 -6.05 -9.49 -21.54
CA VAL A 275 -5.33 -10.60 -22.21
C VAL A 275 -4.34 -10.06 -23.24
N ASP A 276 -4.75 -9.08 -24.04
CA ASP A 276 -3.97 -8.57 -25.17
C ASP A 276 -2.82 -7.64 -24.71
N TYR A 277 -3.02 -6.81 -23.68
CA TYR A 277 -2.10 -5.72 -23.37
C TYR A 277 -1.39 -5.85 -22.02
N MET A 278 -1.94 -6.59 -21.06
CA MET A 278 -1.27 -6.76 -19.76
C MET A 278 -0.12 -7.76 -19.86
N PRO A 279 0.96 -7.56 -19.09
CA PRO A 279 2.14 -8.43 -19.13
C PRO A 279 1.86 -9.84 -18.60
N ALA A 280 2.63 -10.79 -19.13
CA ALA A 280 2.85 -12.08 -18.51
C ALA A 280 4.02 -11.99 -17.51
N PRO A 281 4.18 -12.95 -16.59
CA PRO A 281 5.35 -12.99 -15.70
C PRO A 281 6.70 -12.98 -16.42
N THR A 282 6.74 -13.49 -17.64
CA THR A 282 7.94 -13.51 -18.51
C THR A 282 8.26 -12.15 -19.16
N ASP A 283 7.30 -11.24 -19.21
CA ASP A 283 7.49 -9.91 -19.79
C ASP A 283 8.07 -8.91 -18.77
N ILE A 284 8.04 -9.26 -17.48
CA ILE A 284 8.55 -8.44 -16.39
C ILE A 284 10.02 -8.74 -16.17
N PRO A 285 10.86 -7.72 -15.86
CA PRO A 285 12.25 -7.94 -15.50
C PRO A 285 12.39 -8.96 -14.36
N ALA A 286 13.51 -9.68 -14.34
CA ALA A 286 13.85 -10.58 -13.26
C ALA A 286 13.78 -9.83 -11.91
N ILE A 287 13.23 -10.48 -10.89
CA ILE A 287 13.22 -9.88 -9.55
C ILE A 287 14.64 -9.91 -8.98
N ARG A 288 15.05 -8.78 -8.46
CA ARG A 288 16.33 -8.63 -7.81
C ARG A 288 16.23 -8.99 -6.32
N GLY A 289 17.23 -9.65 -5.80
CA GLY A 289 17.34 -9.98 -4.39
C GLY A 289 18.79 -9.95 -3.95
N THR A 290 19.02 -10.08 -2.65
CA THR A 290 20.35 -10.11 -2.05
C THR A 290 20.59 -11.46 -1.41
N ASN A 291 21.71 -12.08 -1.69
CA ASN A 291 22.13 -13.29 -1.03
C ASN A 291 22.49 -12.97 0.44
N PRO A 292 21.82 -13.55 1.44
CA PRO A 292 22.06 -13.21 2.85
C PRO A 292 23.44 -13.64 3.37
N GLU A 293 24.10 -14.60 2.70
CA GLU A 293 25.43 -15.09 3.12
C GLU A 293 26.58 -14.27 2.51
N THR A 294 26.44 -13.88 1.23
CA THR A 294 27.50 -13.18 0.51
C THR A 294 27.29 -11.67 0.43
N GLY A 295 26.05 -11.19 0.58
CA GLY A 295 25.66 -9.80 0.39
C GLY A 295 25.62 -9.37 -1.08
N GLU A 296 25.79 -10.30 -2.02
CA GLU A 296 25.75 -10.02 -3.45
C GLU A 296 24.30 -9.96 -3.98
N GLU A 297 24.08 -9.10 -4.97
CA GLU A 297 22.81 -9.05 -5.67
C GLU A 297 22.66 -10.24 -6.62
N GLU A 298 21.49 -10.86 -6.61
CA GLU A 298 21.11 -11.99 -7.47
C GLU A 298 19.77 -11.72 -8.13
N ASP A 299 19.66 -12.08 -9.41
CA ASP A 299 18.41 -12.01 -10.14
C ASP A 299 17.71 -13.39 -10.14
N ARG A 300 16.38 -13.37 -10.06
CA ARG A 300 15.51 -14.55 -10.22
C ARG A 300 14.55 -14.33 -11.38
N HIS A 301 14.61 -15.20 -12.38
CA HIS A 301 13.76 -15.13 -13.57
C HIS A 301 12.49 -15.97 -13.39
N ALA A 302 11.44 -15.60 -14.07
CA ALA A 302 10.20 -16.37 -14.09
C ALA A 302 10.40 -17.68 -14.90
N SER A 303 10.95 -18.69 -14.26
CA SER A 303 11.25 -20.00 -14.83
C SER A 303 11.06 -21.11 -13.81
N ASP A 304 10.39 -22.19 -14.20
CA ASP A 304 10.17 -23.37 -13.34
C ASP A 304 11.46 -24.13 -13.04
N SER A 305 12.51 -23.94 -13.83
CA SER A 305 13.80 -24.62 -13.72
C SER A 305 14.80 -23.91 -12.79
N GLU A 306 14.54 -22.67 -12.41
CA GLU A 306 15.37 -21.94 -11.47
C GLU A 306 15.11 -22.38 -10.02
N PRO A 307 16.03 -22.09 -9.09
CA PRO A 307 15.81 -22.31 -7.66
C PRO A 307 14.52 -21.61 -7.17
N PHE A 308 13.78 -22.26 -6.30
CA PHE A 308 12.53 -21.70 -5.77
C PHE A 308 12.78 -20.40 -5.02
N SER A 309 12.00 -19.39 -5.34
CA SER A 309 11.89 -18.14 -4.57
C SER A 309 10.48 -17.60 -4.63
N ALA A 310 9.97 -17.14 -3.49
CA ALA A 310 8.64 -16.58 -3.34
C ALA A 310 8.63 -15.47 -2.29
N LEU A 311 7.74 -14.52 -2.44
CA LEU A 311 7.50 -13.43 -1.50
C LEU A 311 6.17 -13.63 -0.79
N ALA A 312 6.19 -13.70 0.54
CA ALA A 312 4.99 -13.69 1.37
C ALA A 312 4.48 -12.25 1.47
N PHE A 313 3.37 -11.94 0.80
CA PHE A 313 2.87 -10.58 0.71
C PHE A 313 1.64 -10.29 1.59
N LYS A 314 0.98 -11.32 2.10
CA LYS A 314 -0.17 -11.16 2.97
C LYS A 314 -0.32 -12.34 3.92
N ILE A 315 -0.59 -12.04 5.18
CA ILE A 315 -1.03 -13.02 6.19
C ILE A 315 -2.51 -12.78 6.45
N ALA A 316 -3.28 -13.84 6.57
CA ALA A 316 -4.68 -13.79 7.00
C ALA A 316 -4.95 -14.90 8.01
N THR A 317 -5.87 -14.65 8.92
CA THR A 317 -6.33 -15.66 9.89
C THR A 317 -7.69 -16.18 9.47
N ASP A 318 -7.77 -17.46 9.27
CA ASP A 318 -9.01 -18.14 8.92
C ASP A 318 -9.54 -18.94 10.11
N PRO A 319 -10.84 -18.86 10.41
CA PRO A 319 -11.43 -19.57 11.56
C PRO A 319 -11.30 -21.09 11.53
N PHE A 320 -11.19 -21.67 10.33
CA PHE A 320 -11.20 -23.13 10.13
C PHE A 320 -9.81 -23.72 9.89
N VAL A 321 -8.95 -23.01 9.16
CA VAL A 321 -7.62 -23.52 8.78
C VAL A 321 -6.48 -22.81 9.48
N GLY A 322 -6.76 -21.76 10.23
CA GLY A 322 -5.76 -21.00 10.97
C GLY A 322 -5.03 -19.99 10.08
N LYS A 323 -3.71 -19.90 10.25
CA LYS A 323 -2.88 -18.93 9.52
C LYS A 323 -2.74 -19.30 8.05
N LEU A 324 -3.13 -18.38 7.17
CA LEU A 324 -2.94 -18.41 5.74
C LEU A 324 -1.82 -17.45 5.35
N CYS A 325 -0.82 -17.94 4.65
CA CYS A 325 0.26 -17.13 4.09
C CYS A 325 0.10 -17.03 2.57
N TYR A 326 -0.32 -15.88 2.07
CA TYR A 326 -0.38 -15.62 0.64
C TYR A 326 1.02 -15.29 0.12
N PHE A 327 1.42 -15.95 -0.94
CA PHE A 327 2.73 -15.78 -1.54
C PHE A 327 2.67 -15.78 -3.07
N ARG A 328 3.60 -15.05 -3.68
CA ARG A 328 3.86 -15.11 -5.10
C ARG A 328 5.16 -15.86 -5.35
N VAL A 329 5.13 -16.82 -6.26
CA VAL A 329 6.31 -17.53 -6.74
C VAL A 329 6.97 -16.72 -7.86
N TYR A 330 8.22 -16.33 -7.67
CA TYR A 330 9.00 -15.62 -8.69
C TYR A 330 9.84 -16.56 -9.53
N SER A 331 10.35 -17.63 -8.96
CA SER A 331 11.14 -18.64 -9.67
C SER A 331 10.94 -20.03 -9.07
N GLY A 332 11.19 -21.04 -9.87
CA GLY A 332 11.12 -22.44 -9.46
C GLY A 332 9.71 -22.95 -9.21
N THR A 333 9.62 -24.07 -8.52
CA THR A 333 8.39 -24.77 -8.18
C THR A 333 8.38 -25.18 -6.71
N LEU A 334 7.18 -25.30 -6.12
CA LEU A 334 7.00 -25.74 -4.74
C LEU A 334 5.86 -26.76 -4.66
N SER A 335 6.13 -27.90 -4.03
CA SER A 335 5.13 -28.93 -3.77
C SER A 335 4.57 -28.83 -2.36
N ALA A 336 3.31 -29.18 -2.19
CA ALA A 336 2.70 -29.34 -0.88
C ALA A 336 3.47 -30.38 -0.05
N GLY A 337 3.65 -30.12 1.24
CA GLY A 337 4.44 -30.96 2.14
C GLY A 337 5.94 -30.68 2.12
N ALA A 338 6.45 -29.86 1.20
CA ALA A 338 7.87 -29.53 1.14
C ALA A 338 8.30 -28.59 2.26
N THR A 339 9.60 -28.56 2.51
CA THR A 339 10.23 -27.59 3.41
C THR A 339 10.85 -26.47 2.58
N VAL A 340 10.66 -25.23 3.00
CA VAL A 340 11.25 -24.03 2.44
C VAL A 340 12.04 -23.27 3.47
N TYR A 341 13.01 -22.48 3.05
CA TYR A 341 13.82 -21.64 3.91
C TYR A 341 13.28 -20.22 3.91
N ASN A 342 13.01 -19.69 5.10
CA ASN A 342 12.72 -18.27 5.30
C ASN A 342 14.06 -17.55 5.52
N SER A 343 14.56 -16.91 4.49
CA SER A 343 15.87 -16.27 4.48
C SER A 343 15.95 -14.99 5.31
N VAL A 344 14.81 -14.36 5.59
CA VAL A 344 14.74 -13.15 6.44
C VAL A 344 14.87 -13.51 7.92
N LYS A 345 14.30 -14.66 8.33
CA LYS A 345 14.27 -15.11 9.74
C LYS A 345 15.23 -16.23 10.04
N ASP A 346 16.00 -16.69 9.06
CA ASP A 346 16.94 -17.81 9.19
C ASP A 346 16.27 -19.05 9.80
N THR A 347 15.12 -19.45 9.24
CA THR A 347 14.35 -20.59 9.73
C THR A 347 13.78 -21.43 8.61
N ASN A 348 13.71 -22.74 8.82
CA ASN A 348 13.03 -23.64 7.91
C ASN A 348 11.54 -23.74 8.26
N GLU A 349 10.70 -23.63 7.26
CA GLU A 349 9.24 -23.71 7.34
C GLU A 349 8.70 -24.88 6.53
N ARG A 350 7.78 -25.61 7.10
CA ARG A 350 7.11 -26.71 6.39
C ARG A 350 5.78 -26.22 5.80
N ILE A 351 5.65 -26.36 4.50
CA ILE A 351 4.39 -26.09 3.80
C ILE A 351 3.46 -27.28 4.00
N GLY A 352 2.39 -27.15 4.77
CA GLY A 352 1.42 -28.21 4.97
C GLY A 352 0.57 -28.47 3.72
N ARG A 353 -0.22 -27.47 3.35
CA ARG A 353 -1.11 -27.49 2.17
C ARG A 353 -0.89 -26.20 1.38
N ILE A 354 -1.13 -26.28 0.07
CA ILE A 354 -1.15 -25.11 -0.80
C ILE A 354 -2.58 -24.98 -1.35
N LEU A 355 -3.12 -23.76 -1.25
CA LEU A 355 -4.46 -23.43 -1.69
C LEU A 355 -4.41 -22.45 -2.86
N GLN A 356 -5.18 -22.74 -3.87
CA GLN A 356 -5.56 -21.76 -4.88
C GLN A 356 -6.88 -21.14 -4.48
N MET A 357 -6.93 -19.81 -4.55
CA MET A 357 -8.13 -19.05 -4.21
C MET A 357 -8.97 -18.81 -5.46
N HIS A 358 -10.24 -19.17 -5.38
CA HIS A 358 -11.26 -18.91 -6.39
C HIS A 358 -12.40 -18.15 -5.74
N ALA A 359 -12.25 -16.83 -5.65
CA ALA A 359 -13.17 -15.97 -4.89
C ALA A 359 -13.29 -16.44 -3.42
N ASN A 360 -14.45 -16.92 -2.99
CA ASN A 360 -14.68 -17.48 -1.65
C ASN A 360 -14.46 -19.01 -1.56
N HIS A 361 -14.10 -19.66 -2.67
CA HIS A 361 -13.79 -21.09 -2.69
C HIS A 361 -12.28 -21.31 -2.63
N ARG A 362 -11.89 -22.37 -1.94
CA ARG A 362 -10.50 -22.80 -1.80
C ARG A 362 -10.33 -24.16 -2.45
N GLN A 363 -9.32 -24.28 -3.25
CA GLN A 363 -8.95 -25.55 -3.89
C GLN A 363 -7.55 -25.95 -3.45
N ASP A 364 -7.42 -27.16 -2.92
CA ASP A 364 -6.10 -27.73 -2.68
C ASP A 364 -5.37 -27.99 -3.98
N ILE A 365 -4.11 -27.61 -4.04
CA ILE A 365 -3.22 -27.87 -5.18
C ILE A 365 -1.94 -28.53 -4.68
N ASP A 366 -1.40 -29.44 -5.46
CA ASP A 366 -0.22 -30.23 -5.09
C ASP A 366 1.08 -29.48 -5.34
N ILE A 367 1.10 -28.60 -6.34
CA ILE A 367 2.30 -27.90 -6.80
C ILE A 367 1.95 -26.51 -7.32
N VAL A 368 2.80 -25.54 -7.03
CA VAL A 368 2.80 -24.19 -7.62
C VAL A 368 4.07 -23.98 -8.44
N TYR A 369 3.95 -23.14 -9.43
CA TYR A 369 4.97 -22.85 -10.44
C TYR A 369 5.37 -21.37 -10.41
N ALA A 370 6.47 -21.03 -11.07
CA ALA A 370 6.88 -19.63 -11.25
C ALA A 370 5.71 -18.79 -11.82
N GLY A 371 5.50 -17.59 -11.29
CA GLY A 371 4.42 -16.70 -11.67
C GLY A 371 3.07 -16.98 -10.98
N ASP A 372 2.95 -18.05 -10.19
CA ASP A 372 1.71 -18.37 -9.47
C ASP A 372 1.56 -17.53 -8.22
N ILE A 373 0.29 -17.26 -7.89
CA ILE A 373 -0.14 -16.66 -6.61
C ILE A 373 -0.99 -17.71 -5.90
N ALA A 374 -0.62 -18.04 -4.66
CA ALA A 374 -1.29 -19.06 -3.87
C ALA A 374 -1.24 -18.73 -2.38
N ALA A 375 -1.92 -19.53 -1.56
CA ALA A 375 -1.86 -19.44 -0.11
C ALA A 375 -1.32 -20.75 0.49
N ALA A 376 -0.43 -20.65 1.47
CA ALA A 376 0.11 -21.79 2.21
C ALA A 376 -0.51 -21.89 3.60
N ILE A 377 -0.75 -23.12 4.04
CA ILE A 377 -1.12 -23.46 5.40
C ILE A 377 0.04 -24.22 6.06
N GLY A 378 0.25 -24.02 7.34
CA GLY A 378 1.28 -24.72 8.12
C GLY A 378 2.54 -23.89 8.38
N VAL A 379 2.64 -22.73 7.76
CA VAL A 379 3.74 -21.76 8.00
C VAL A 379 3.52 -21.08 9.34
N LYS A 380 4.50 -21.15 10.23
CA LYS A 380 4.34 -20.66 11.61
C LYS A 380 4.98 -19.28 11.84
N ASN A 381 6.22 -19.13 11.40
CA ASN A 381 7.06 -17.97 11.70
C ASN A 381 7.08 -16.92 10.61
N THR A 382 6.62 -17.25 9.40
CA THR A 382 6.59 -16.32 8.26
C THR A 382 5.61 -15.19 8.49
N THR A 383 6.05 -13.97 8.21
CA THR A 383 5.25 -12.74 8.26
C THR A 383 5.23 -12.07 6.90
N THR A 384 4.41 -11.03 6.75
CA THR A 384 4.33 -10.25 5.51
C THR A 384 5.69 -9.60 5.20
N GLY A 385 6.15 -9.75 3.95
CA GLY A 385 7.46 -9.26 3.49
C GLY A 385 8.59 -10.29 3.55
N ASP A 386 8.37 -11.43 4.18
CA ASP A 386 9.38 -12.49 4.25
C ASP A 386 9.55 -13.18 2.89
N THR A 387 10.78 -13.61 2.62
CA THR A 387 11.11 -14.43 1.44
C THR A 387 11.15 -15.90 1.81
N LEU A 388 10.48 -16.73 1.03
CA LEU A 388 10.55 -18.18 1.09
C LEU A 388 11.35 -18.68 -0.12
N CYS A 389 12.42 -19.43 0.11
CA CYS A 389 13.31 -19.86 -0.98
C CYS A 389 13.89 -21.27 -0.76
N ASP A 390 14.70 -21.73 -1.71
CA ASP A 390 15.52 -22.92 -1.57
C ASP A 390 16.70 -22.62 -0.61
N GLU A 391 16.88 -23.45 0.41
CA GLU A 391 17.96 -23.33 1.40
C GLU A 391 19.37 -23.37 0.76
N LYS A 392 19.52 -24.07 -0.35
CA LYS A 392 20.80 -24.16 -1.06
C LYS A 392 21.12 -22.95 -1.94
N HIS A 393 20.13 -22.17 -2.23
CA HIS A 393 20.23 -20.95 -3.05
C HIS A 393 19.48 -19.81 -2.34
N PRO A 394 19.96 -19.39 -1.14
CA PRO A 394 19.27 -18.43 -0.34
C PRO A 394 19.27 -17.05 -1.01
N VAL A 395 18.13 -16.37 -0.98
CA VAL A 395 17.96 -15.02 -1.47
C VAL A 395 16.96 -14.29 -0.58
N ILE A 396 17.21 -13.03 -0.31
CA ILE A 396 16.23 -12.11 0.28
C ILE A 396 15.77 -11.23 -0.87
N LEU A 397 14.52 -11.41 -1.27
CA LEU A 397 13.88 -10.50 -2.21
C LEU A 397 13.72 -9.16 -1.53
N GLU A 398 13.63 -8.09 -2.32
CA GLU A 398 13.50 -6.74 -1.78
C GLU A 398 12.38 -6.66 -0.71
N SER A 399 12.72 -6.16 0.48
CA SER A 399 11.81 -6.10 1.61
C SER A 399 10.74 -5.02 1.40
N MET A 400 9.53 -5.28 1.90
CA MET A 400 8.47 -4.27 1.97
C MET A 400 8.72 -3.36 3.17
N GLU A 401 8.73 -2.05 2.94
CA GLU A 401 8.76 -1.06 4.01
C GLU A 401 7.32 -0.68 4.38
N PHE A 402 7.03 -0.61 5.66
CA PHE A 402 5.72 -0.26 6.16
C PHE A 402 5.78 1.04 6.97
N PRO A 403 4.84 1.98 6.76
CA PRO A 403 4.80 3.21 7.51
C PRO A 403 4.50 2.96 8.99
N GLU A 404 5.09 3.78 9.84
CA GLU A 404 4.84 3.74 11.27
C GLU A 404 3.40 4.22 11.60
N PRO A 405 2.72 3.57 12.57
CA PRO A 405 1.42 4.00 13.02
C PRO A 405 1.44 5.44 13.58
N VAL A 406 0.43 6.23 13.26
CA VAL A 406 0.35 7.64 13.67
C VAL A 406 -0.64 7.91 14.81
N ILE A 407 -1.60 7.02 15.03
CA ILE A 407 -2.59 7.10 16.12
C ILE A 407 -2.40 5.96 17.12
N ARG A 408 -2.57 6.28 18.41
CA ARG A 408 -2.57 5.31 19.52
C ARG A 408 -3.84 5.46 20.34
N VAL A 409 -4.40 4.33 20.79
CA VAL A 409 -5.49 4.31 21.76
C VAL A 409 -5.22 3.23 22.79
N ALA A 410 -5.64 3.48 24.04
CA ALA A 410 -5.70 2.44 25.05
C ALA A 410 -6.95 1.60 24.83
N ILE A 411 -6.84 0.28 24.97
CA ILE A 411 -7.94 -0.66 24.84
C ILE A 411 -7.99 -1.55 26.06
N GLU A 412 -9.19 -1.74 26.60
CA GLU A 412 -9.43 -2.58 27.79
C GLU A 412 -10.60 -3.52 27.52
N PRO A 413 -10.48 -4.81 27.84
CA PRO A 413 -11.62 -5.72 27.73
C PRO A 413 -12.68 -5.39 28.78
N LYS A 414 -13.94 -5.49 28.43
CA LYS A 414 -15.05 -5.25 29.38
C LYS A 414 -15.10 -6.27 30.54
N THR A 415 -14.48 -7.44 30.37
CA THR A 415 -14.48 -8.50 31.37
C THR A 415 -13.04 -9.03 31.60
N LYS A 416 -12.74 -9.46 32.82
CA LYS A 416 -11.44 -10.08 33.14
C LYS A 416 -11.14 -11.34 32.29
N ALA A 417 -12.16 -12.14 32.00
CA ALA A 417 -12.03 -13.31 31.13
C ALA A 417 -11.71 -12.94 29.66
N GLY A 418 -11.98 -11.71 29.26
CA GLY A 418 -11.63 -11.19 27.95
C GLY A 418 -10.16 -10.83 27.77
N GLN A 419 -9.38 -10.67 28.86
CA GLN A 419 -8.00 -10.17 28.79
C GLN A 419 -7.08 -11.09 27.97
N GLU A 420 -7.11 -12.38 28.28
CA GLU A 420 -6.28 -13.37 27.56
C GLU A 420 -6.73 -13.51 26.09
N LYS A 421 -8.04 -13.57 25.87
CA LYS A 421 -8.63 -13.62 24.52
C LYS A 421 -8.26 -12.38 23.70
N MET A 422 -8.31 -11.19 24.32
CA MET A 422 -7.93 -9.94 23.66
C MET A 422 -6.47 -9.95 23.25
N GLY A 423 -5.55 -10.39 24.12
CA GLY A 423 -4.13 -10.49 23.80
C GLY A 423 -3.86 -11.39 22.59
N ILE A 424 -4.50 -12.58 22.57
CA ILE A 424 -4.37 -13.52 21.44
C ILE A 424 -4.96 -12.92 20.16
N ALA A 425 -6.10 -12.27 20.25
CA ALA A 425 -6.77 -11.67 19.08
C ALA A 425 -5.94 -10.50 18.50
N LEU A 426 -5.43 -9.63 19.37
CA LEU A 426 -4.58 -8.50 18.96
C LEU A 426 -3.28 -8.97 18.32
N ALA A 427 -2.65 -10.02 18.87
CA ALA A 427 -1.45 -10.61 18.27
C ALA A 427 -1.71 -11.14 16.85
N LYS A 428 -2.84 -11.84 16.64
CA LYS A 428 -3.24 -12.31 15.31
C LYS A 428 -3.49 -11.16 14.33
N LEU A 429 -4.18 -10.10 14.77
CA LEU A 429 -4.43 -8.92 13.95
C LEU A 429 -3.13 -8.20 13.59
N ALA A 430 -2.16 -8.14 14.50
CA ALA A 430 -0.83 -7.58 14.23
C ALA A 430 0.01 -8.44 13.27
N GLU A 431 -0.19 -9.77 13.24
CA GLU A 431 0.43 -10.62 12.23
C GLU A 431 -0.16 -10.39 10.82
N GLU A 432 -1.43 -10.06 10.74
CA GLU A 432 -2.12 -9.79 9.46
C GLU A 432 -1.75 -8.43 8.89
N ASP A 433 -1.63 -7.42 9.74
CA ASP A 433 -1.43 -6.04 9.36
C ASP A 433 -0.16 -5.46 9.99
N PRO A 434 0.92 -5.31 9.23
CA PRO A 434 2.19 -4.79 9.73
C PRO A 434 2.15 -3.31 10.13
N THR A 435 1.10 -2.55 9.77
CA THR A 435 0.88 -1.18 10.22
C THR A 435 0.05 -1.08 11.50
N PHE A 436 -0.47 -2.20 11.96
CA PHE A 436 -1.11 -2.32 13.26
C PHE A 436 -0.11 -2.83 14.29
N ARG A 437 0.04 -2.11 15.39
CA ARG A 437 0.88 -2.50 16.51
C ARG A 437 0.11 -2.56 17.80
N THR A 438 0.52 -3.46 18.69
CA THR A 438 -0.05 -3.61 20.03
C THR A 438 1.05 -3.92 21.03
N TRP A 439 0.96 -3.32 22.20
CA TRP A 439 1.86 -3.58 23.32
C TRP A 439 1.19 -3.23 24.63
N THR A 440 1.77 -3.68 25.73
CA THR A 440 1.38 -3.25 27.07
C THR A 440 2.29 -2.10 27.49
N ASP A 441 1.71 -0.99 27.87
CA ASP A 441 2.45 0.15 28.42
C ASP A 441 2.96 -0.22 29.80
N GLU A 442 4.28 -0.15 29.99
CA GLU A 442 4.95 -0.58 31.22
C GLU A 442 4.62 0.32 32.42
N GLU A 443 4.33 1.60 32.18
CA GLU A 443 4.03 2.55 33.25
C GLU A 443 2.58 2.42 33.72
N THR A 444 1.65 2.27 32.76
CA THR A 444 0.21 2.27 33.07
C THR A 444 -0.40 0.86 33.16
N GLY A 445 0.29 -0.14 32.65
CA GLY A 445 -0.24 -1.51 32.51
C GLY A 445 -1.38 -1.65 31.50
N GLN A 446 -1.69 -0.59 30.75
CA GLN A 446 -2.75 -0.60 29.73
C GLN A 446 -2.26 -1.27 28.45
N THR A 447 -3.17 -1.98 27.78
CA THR A 447 -2.92 -2.43 26.42
C THR A 447 -3.14 -1.27 25.45
N ILE A 448 -2.12 -0.97 24.66
CA ILE A 448 -2.14 0.08 23.64
C ILE A 448 -2.25 -0.57 22.26
N ILE A 449 -3.08 0.00 21.40
CA ILE A 449 -3.14 -0.31 19.99
C ILE A 449 -2.80 0.93 19.17
N ALA A 450 -2.08 0.73 18.08
CA ALA A 450 -1.66 1.81 17.19
C ALA A 450 -1.95 1.46 15.73
N GLY A 451 -2.35 2.46 14.95
CA GLY A 451 -2.71 2.31 13.55
C GLY A 451 -2.59 3.59 12.73
N MET A 452 -2.96 3.50 11.46
CA MET A 452 -2.79 4.58 10.47
C MET A 452 -3.87 5.67 10.54
N GLY A 453 -4.95 5.46 11.29
CA GLY A 453 -6.04 6.43 11.41
C GLY A 453 -7.19 5.91 12.27
N GLU A 454 -8.16 6.77 12.56
CA GLU A 454 -9.36 6.43 13.35
C GLU A 454 -10.13 5.26 12.74
N LEU A 455 -10.42 5.32 11.45
CA LEU A 455 -11.14 4.27 10.74
C LEU A 455 -10.40 2.91 10.81
N HIS A 456 -9.07 2.93 10.71
CA HIS A 456 -8.26 1.72 10.83
C HIS A 456 -8.46 1.08 12.21
N LEU A 457 -8.34 1.86 13.29
CA LEU A 457 -8.52 1.36 14.65
C LEU A 457 -9.97 0.95 14.95
N GLU A 458 -10.96 1.67 14.42
CA GLU A 458 -12.37 1.28 14.53
C GLU A 458 -12.62 -0.11 13.91
N ILE A 459 -12.06 -0.39 12.74
CA ILE A 459 -12.17 -1.68 12.08
C ILE A 459 -11.50 -2.79 12.90
N ILE A 460 -10.33 -2.53 13.47
CA ILE A 460 -9.65 -3.49 14.35
C ILE A 460 -10.52 -3.81 15.59
N VAL A 461 -11.10 -2.81 16.22
CA VAL A 461 -11.96 -2.99 17.40
C VAL A 461 -13.24 -3.74 17.03
N ASP A 462 -13.84 -3.44 15.89
CA ASP A 462 -15.01 -4.14 15.39
C ASP A 462 -14.70 -5.61 15.04
N ARG A 463 -13.52 -5.89 14.49
CA ARG A 463 -13.03 -7.25 14.26
C ARG A 463 -12.82 -8.02 15.57
N LEU A 464 -12.32 -7.39 16.63
CA LEU A 464 -12.21 -8.00 17.95
C LEU A 464 -13.58 -8.49 18.44
N LEU A 465 -14.62 -7.68 18.26
CA LEU A 465 -15.98 -8.04 18.67
C LEU A 465 -16.57 -9.15 17.78
N ARG A 466 -16.51 -8.99 16.46
CA ARG A 466 -17.21 -9.87 15.52
C ARG A 466 -16.53 -11.22 15.32
N GLU A 467 -15.22 -11.21 15.12
CA GLU A 467 -14.44 -12.41 14.79
C GLU A 467 -13.99 -13.16 16.06
N PHE A 468 -13.51 -12.42 17.06
CA PHE A 468 -12.93 -13.01 18.27
C PHE A 468 -13.86 -13.01 19.49
N LYS A 469 -15.05 -12.40 19.36
CA LYS A 469 -16.04 -12.30 20.45
C LYS A 469 -15.48 -11.63 21.71
N VAL A 470 -14.67 -10.61 21.53
CA VAL A 470 -14.06 -9.79 22.59
C VAL A 470 -14.68 -8.41 22.57
N GLU A 471 -15.44 -8.06 23.62
CA GLU A 471 -15.90 -6.71 23.84
C GLU A 471 -14.83 -5.89 24.56
N ALA A 472 -14.51 -4.71 24.02
CA ALA A 472 -13.51 -3.83 24.58
C ALA A 472 -13.99 -2.38 24.68
N ASN A 473 -13.46 -1.66 25.67
CA ASN A 473 -13.58 -0.22 25.79
C ASN A 473 -12.34 0.43 25.16
N VAL A 474 -12.55 1.47 24.39
CA VAL A 474 -11.48 2.21 23.70
C VAL A 474 -11.34 3.58 24.35
N GLY A 475 -10.12 3.94 24.72
CA GLY A 475 -9.81 5.26 25.24
C GLY A 475 -9.80 6.34 24.16
N LYS A 476 -9.50 7.59 24.57
CA LYS A 476 -9.36 8.69 23.60
C LYS A 476 -8.14 8.48 22.71
N PRO A 477 -8.23 8.79 21.42
CA PRO A 477 -7.09 8.73 20.51
C PRO A 477 -5.93 9.62 21.03
N GLN A 478 -4.72 9.09 20.91
CA GLN A 478 -3.49 9.83 21.20
C GLN A 478 -2.62 9.87 19.96
N VAL A 479 -2.02 11.03 19.71
CA VAL A 479 -1.12 11.21 18.57
C VAL A 479 0.26 10.66 18.93
N ALA A 480 0.89 9.98 18.00
CA ALA A 480 2.28 9.52 18.14
C ALA A 480 3.24 10.67 17.82
N TYR A 481 3.50 11.50 18.84
CA TYR A 481 4.52 12.52 18.74
C TYR A 481 5.93 11.91 18.68
N LYS A 482 6.89 12.68 18.18
CA LYS A 482 8.31 12.34 18.16
C LYS A 482 9.12 13.50 18.75
N GLU A 483 10.37 13.25 19.09
CA GLU A 483 11.31 14.29 19.50
C GLU A 483 12.50 14.34 18.54
N THR A 484 13.09 15.52 18.38
CA THR A 484 14.34 15.72 17.65
C THR A 484 15.11 16.90 18.20
N ILE A 485 16.20 17.25 17.58
CA ILE A 485 17.07 18.36 18.01
C ILE A 485 17.24 19.39 16.90
N ARG A 486 17.50 20.64 17.29
CA ARG A 486 17.75 21.74 16.37
C ARG A 486 19.22 22.07 16.20
N LYS A 487 20.06 21.75 17.17
CA LYS A 487 21.45 22.21 17.26
C LYS A 487 22.40 21.05 17.51
N LEU A 488 23.64 21.27 17.12
CA LEU A 488 24.74 20.42 17.51
C LEU A 488 25.01 20.56 19.00
N ALA A 489 25.22 19.44 19.69
CA ALA A 489 25.72 19.42 21.06
C ALA A 489 26.90 18.45 21.20
N ASP A 490 27.85 18.83 22.03
CA ASP A 490 29.03 18.05 22.37
C ASP A 490 29.05 17.80 23.87
N VAL A 491 29.20 16.53 24.26
CA VAL A 491 29.21 16.13 25.66
C VAL A 491 30.32 15.15 25.96
N ASP A 492 30.82 15.27 27.18
CA ASP A 492 31.84 14.42 27.78
C ASP A 492 31.23 13.76 29.02
N THR A 493 30.86 12.48 28.91
CA THR A 493 30.08 11.79 29.94
C THR A 493 30.80 10.57 30.45
N LYS A 494 30.98 10.53 31.76
CA LYS A 494 31.65 9.44 32.47
C LYS A 494 30.65 8.73 33.39
N TYR A 495 30.50 7.43 33.20
CA TYR A 495 29.82 6.57 34.15
C TYR A 495 30.83 5.82 34.97
N ALA A 496 30.89 6.13 36.24
CA ALA A 496 31.76 5.43 37.20
C ALA A 496 30.98 5.11 38.47
N ARG A 497 30.91 3.83 38.83
CA ARG A 497 30.24 3.37 40.05
C ARG A 497 31.09 2.32 40.74
N GLN A 498 31.30 2.48 42.01
CA GLN A 498 32.04 1.54 42.85
C GLN A 498 31.14 1.13 44.01
N SER A 499 30.75 -0.13 44.07
CA SER A 499 29.94 -0.69 45.15
C SER A 499 30.53 -2.03 45.56
N GLY A 500 31.51 -2.01 46.48
CA GLY A 500 32.07 -3.19 47.13
C GLY A 500 32.45 -4.36 46.21
N GLY A 501 33.63 -4.35 45.60
CA GLY A 501 34.09 -5.35 44.64
C GLY A 501 34.51 -4.75 43.30
N LYS A 502 34.21 -5.44 42.19
CA LYS A 502 34.47 -4.96 40.82
C LYS A 502 33.63 -3.72 40.54
N GLY A 503 34.25 -2.59 40.19
CA GLY A 503 33.59 -1.37 39.83
C GLY A 503 32.97 -1.43 38.44
N GLN A 504 32.31 -0.32 38.04
CA GLN A 504 31.81 -0.11 36.68
C GLN A 504 32.38 1.21 36.13
N TYR A 505 32.92 1.19 34.94
CA TYR A 505 33.52 2.34 34.31
C TYR A 505 33.24 2.37 32.80
N GLY A 506 32.63 3.47 32.33
CA GLY A 506 32.47 3.78 30.93
C GLY A 506 32.58 5.29 30.73
N HIS A 507 33.39 5.73 29.77
CA HIS A 507 33.58 7.13 29.48
C HIS A 507 33.53 7.36 27.96
N VAL A 508 32.62 8.22 27.53
CA VAL A 508 32.35 8.51 26.11
C VAL A 508 32.26 10.00 25.88
N LYS A 509 32.83 10.45 24.76
CA LYS A 509 32.62 11.80 24.23
C LYS A 509 31.90 11.69 22.92
N ILE A 510 30.71 12.30 22.84
CA ILE A 510 29.85 12.24 21.66
C ILE A 510 29.46 13.63 21.22
N LYS A 511 29.27 13.75 19.90
CA LYS A 511 28.60 14.87 19.26
C LYS A 511 27.29 14.39 18.69
N ILE A 512 26.22 15.14 18.93
CA ILE A 512 24.94 14.89 18.27
C ILE A 512 24.59 16.10 17.39
N GLU A 513 24.06 15.83 16.22
CA GLU A 513 23.62 16.86 15.28
C GLU A 513 22.33 16.47 14.59
N PRO A 514 21.52 17.44 14.14
CA PRO A 514 20.33 17.14 13.33
C PRO A 514 20.70 16.37 12.06
N ASN A 515 19.89 15.37 11.71
CA ASN A 515 20.06 14.57 10.50
C ASN A 515 18.71 14.42 9.76
N PRO A 516 18.12 15.53 9.30
CA PRO A 516 16.78 15.55 8.76
C PRO A 516 16.65 14.59 7.56
N GLU A 517 15.52 13.85 7.54
CA GLU A 517 15.15 12.89 6.49
C GLU A 517 16.06 11.67 6.32
N LYS A 518 17.16 11.59 7.08
CA LYS A 518 18.10 10.45 7.02
C LYS A 518 18.00 9.51 8.21
N GLY A 519 17.16 9.84 9.18
CA GLY A 519 16.95 9.04 10.37
C GLY A 519 18.14 9.03 11.32
N TYR A 520 18.32 7.90 12.01
CA TYR A 520 19.42 7.69 12.95
C TYR A 520 20.70 7.24 12.23
N GLU A 521 21.81 7.91 12.53
CA GLU A 521 23.13 7.54 12.05
C GLU A 521 24.13 7.53 13.22
N PHE A 522 24.86 6.43 13.39
CA PHE A 522 25.96 6.32 14.35
C PHE A 522 27.29 6.28 13.63
N VAL A 523 28.20 7.17 13.97
CA VAL A 523 29.56 7.26 13.41
C VAL A 523 30.59 7.02 14.50
N ASN A 524 31.43 6.03 14.29
CA ASN A 524 32.60 5.80 15.11
C ASN A 524 33.80 6.57 14.53
N ALA A 525 34.21 7.62 15.21
CA ALA A 525 35.37 8.44 14.87
C ALA A 525 36.48 8.35 15.95
N THR A 526 36.49 7.31 16.78
CA THR A 526 37.53 7.12 17.80
C THR A 526 38.85 6.78 17.15
N VAL A 527 39.95 7.30 17.72
CA VAL A 527 41.30 7.06 17.25
C VAL A 527 42.17 6.51 18.39
N GLY A 528 43.21 5.77 18.04
CA GLY A 528 44.24 5.31 18.98
C GLY A 528 43.77 4.27 20.01
N GLY A 529 42.60 3.65 19.81
CA GLY A 529 42.05 2.68 20.76
C GLY A 529 41.56 3.30 22.08
N ALA A 530 41.15 4.55 22.06
CA ALA A 530 40.59 5.27 23.22
C ALA A 530 39.43 4.51 23.88
N ILE A 531 38.62 3.82 23.08
CA ILE A 531 37.61 2.85 23.51
C ILE A 531 37.87 1.53 22.77
N PRO A 532 37.96 0.39 23.49
CA PRO A 532 38.08 -0.93 22.87
C PRO A 532 36.94 -1.17 21.87
N LYS A 533 37.28 -1.75 20.71
CA LYS A 533 36.34 -1.98 19.63
C LYS A 533 35.11 -2.80 20.05
N GLU A 534 35.28 -3.69 20.99
CA GLU A 534 34.24 -4.55 21.55
C GLU A 534 33.16 -3.77 22.31
N TYR A 535 33.45 -2.56 22.83
CA TYR A 535 32.51 -1.75 23.60
C TYR A 535 31.78 -0.71 22.74
N ILE A 536 32.23 -0.46 21.51
CA ILE A 536 31.59 0.54 20.59
C ILE A 536 30.14 0.15 20.23
N PRO A 537 29.82 -1.13 19.91
CA PRO A 537 28.43 -1.54 19.70
C PRO A 537 27.56 -1.35 20.95
N ALA A 538 28.14 -1.52 22.16
CA ALA A 538 27.41 -1.29 23.41
C ALA A 538 27.03 0.20 23.60
N VAL A 539 27.90 1.13 23.20
CA VAL A 539 27.62 2.58 23.21
C VAL A 539 26.46 2.87 22.28
N ASP A 540 26.49 2.35 21.05
CA ASP A 540 25.41 2.53 20.08
C ASP A 540 24.07 1.95 20.58
N GLN A 541 24.07 0.76 21.14
CA GLN A 541 22.88 0.16 21.77
C GLN A 541 22.34 1.01 22.92
N GLY A 542 23.21 1.58 23.74
CA GLY A 542 22.83 2.49 24.82
C GLY A 542 22.17 3.77 24.31
N ILE A 543 22.69 4.33 23.24
CA ILE A 543 22.13 5.50 22.57
C ILE A 543 20.76 5.17 21.96
N GLN A 544 20.64 4.09 21.21
CA GLN A 544 19.37 3.64 20.64
C GLN A 544 18.31 3.36 21.71
N GLY A 545 18.70 2.75 22.82
CA GLY A 545 17.82 2.57 23.99
C GLY A 545 17.35 3.90 24.58
N ALA A 546 18.22 4.91 24.65
CA ALA A 546 17.85 6.24 25.11
C ALA A 546 16.95 6.99 24.13
N MET A 547 17.05 6.73 22.84
CA MET A 547 16.19 7.31 21.80
C MET A 547 14.74 6.87 21.92
N LEU A 548 14.43 5.74 22.52
CA LEU A 548 13.07 5.28 22.72
C LEU A 548 12.26 6.16 23.67
N SER A 549 12.94 6.94 24.52
CA SER A 549 12.31 7.84 25.47
C SER A 549 13.05 9.17 25.53
N GLY A 550 12.58 10.14 24.76
CA GLY A 550 13.16 11.48 24.66
C GLY A 550 13.08 12.28 25.97
N VAL A 551 13.82 13.37 26.01
CA VAL A 551 14.04 14.18 27.24
C VAL A 551 12.94 15.21 27.52
N LEU A 552 12.06 15.53 26.56
CA LEU A 552 11.00 16.51 26.73
C LEU A 552 9.71 15.90 27.28
N ALA A 553 9.21 14.88 26.61
CA ALA A 553 7.93 14.26 26.93
C ALA A 553 7.96 12.72 26.83
N GLY A 554 9.15 12.14 26.66
CA GLY A 554 9.35 10.70 26.60
C GLY A 554 8.92 10.06 25.26
N TYR A 555 8.89 10.81 24.18
CA TYR A 555 8.62 10.29 22.84
C TYR A 555 9.89 9.81 22.15
N ASN A 556 9.73 8.94 21.16
CA ASN A 556 10.85 8.46 20.37
C ASN A 556 11.60 9.60 19.69
N VAL A 557 12.93 9.55 19.77
CA VAL A 557 13.82 10.51 19.11
C VAL A 557 14.10 10.06 17.70
N VAL A 558 14.08 10.97 16.73
CA VAL A 558 14.33 10.73 15.30
C VAL A 558 15.27 11.77 14.72
N ASP A 559 15.83 11.47 13.56
CA ASP A 559 16.63 12.40 12.74
C ASP A 559 17.83 12.98 13.47
N VAL A 560 18.60 12.10 14.10
CA VAL A 560 19.81 12.47 14.86
C VAL A 560 21.00 11.67 14.38
N LYS A 561 22.10 12.37 14.12
CA LYS A 561 23.40 11.76 13.87
C LYS A 561 24.26 11.87 15.13
N VAL A 562 24.81 10.75 15.55
CA VAL A 562 25.69 10.67 16.71
C VAL A 562 27.09 10.27 16.26
N THR A 563 28.08 11.07 16.65
CA THR A 563 29.49 10.80 16.40
C THR A 563 30.18 10.52 17.74
N LEU A 564 30.63 9.29 17.93
CA LEU A 564 31.51 8.91 19.05
C LEU A 564 32.95 9.18 18.61
N TYR A 565 33.61 10.17 19.22
CA TYR A 565 34.93 10.62 18.75
C TYR A 565 36.06 10.39 19.75
N ASP A 566 35.77 10.20 21.05
CA ASP A 566 36.75 9.98 22.09
C ASP A 566 36.13 9.29 23.32
N GLY A 567 36.95 8.91 24.24
CA GLY A 567 36.55 8.31 25.53
C GLY A 567 37.74 7.72 26.28
N SER A 568 37.45 6.95 27.30
CA SER A 568 38.47 6.18 28.01
C SER A 568 37.86 4.94 28.64
N TYR A 569 38.67 3.97 28.95
CA TYR A 569 38.30 2.73 29.61
C TYR A 569 39.19 2.41 30.78
N HIS A 570 38.75 1.50 31.65
CA HIS A 570 39.50 0.97 32.76
C HIS A 570 39.65 -0.55 32.60
N GLU A 571 40.86 -1.07 32.67
CA GLU A 571 41.18 -2.48 32.36
C GLU A 571 40.34 -3.48 33.17
N VAL A 572 39.95 -3.14 34.41
CA VAL A 572 39.23 -4.05 35.32
C VAL A 572 37.74 -3.74 35.40
N ASP A 573 37.36 -2.44 35.39
CA ASP A 573 36.00 -1.97 35.69
C ASP A 573 35.18 -1.70 34.47
N SER A 574 35.77 -1.67 33.27
CA SER A 574 35.03 -1.49 32.03
C SER A 574 34.32 -2.78 31.60
N SER A 575 33.14 -2.63 31.06
CA SER A 575 32.29 -3.70 30.53
C SER A 575 31.34 -3.14 29.45
N GLU A 576 30.77 -4.03 28.65
CA GLU A 576 29.70 -3.65 27.67
C GLU A 576 28.56 -2.92 28.38
N MET A 577 28.12 -3.40 29.55
CA MET A 577 27.04 -2.76 30.31
C MET A 577 27.41 -1.33 30.76
N ALA A 578 28.65 -1.11 31.23
CA ALA A 578 29.10 0.21 31.65
C ALA A 578 29.11 1.19 30.46
N PHE A 579 29.58 0.78 29.29
CA PHE A 579 29.56 1.59 28.09
C PHE A 579 28.15 1.80 27.50
N LYS A 580 27.27 0.82 27.62
CA LYS A 580 25.84 0.97 27.27
C LYS A 580 25.18 2.03 28.14
N ILE A 581 25.41 2.02 29.44
CA ILE A 581 24.91 3.04 30.38
C ILE A 581 25.53 4.41 30.06
N ALA A 582 26.84 4.48 29.85
CA ALA A 582 27.55 5.71 29.50
C ALA A 582 27.01 6.33 28.21
N GLY A 583 26.77 5.53 27.16
CA GLY A 583 26.16 5.94 25.91
C GLY A 583 24.76 6.50 26.10
N SER A 584 23.93 5.84 26.87
CA SER A 584 22.57 6.29 27.21
C SER A 584 22.58 7.63 27.97
N MET A 585 23.44 7.76 28.97
CA MET A 585 23.59 9.00 29.74
C MET A 585 24.10 10.15 28.89
N ALA A 586 25.12 9.89 28.07
CA ALA A 586 25.68 10.91 27.17
C ALA A 586 24.65 11.42 26.17
N PHE A 587 23.88 10.54 25.57
CA PHE A 587 22.85 10.91 24.64
C PHE A 587 21.77 11.78 25.30
N LYS A 588 21.28 11.41 26.46
CA LYS A 588 20.29 12.20 27.21
C LYS A 588 20.81 13.57 27.61
N GLU A 589 22.09 13.67 28.02
CA GLU A 589 22.72 14.95 28.32
C GLU A 589 22.87 15.81 27.07
N ALA A 590 23.33 15.22 25.95
CA ALA A 590 23.47 15.92 24.68
C ALA A 590 22.14 16.44 24.15
N MET A 591 21.08 15.64 24.22
CA MET A 591 19.73 16.03 23.84
C MET A 591 19.26 17.29 24.55
N LYS A 592 19.47 17.39 25.87
CA LYS A 592 19.11 18.57 26.66
C LYS A 592 19.82 19.84 26.22
N LYS A 593 21.06 19.73 25.72
CA LYS A 593 21.87 20.84 25.23
C LYS A 593 21.62 21.18 23.78
N ALA A 594 21.03 20.27 23.02
CA ALA A 594 20.84 20.38 21.57
C ALA A 594 19.54 21.08 21.15
N ASP A 595 18.86 21.78 22.05
CA ASP A 595 17.57 22.43 21.82
C ASP A 595 16.50 21.44 21.30
N PRO A 596 16.08 20.50 22.16
CA PRO A 596 15.14 19.46 21.76
C PRO A 596 13.76 20.02 21.49
N VAL A 597 13.04 19.45 20.52
CA VAL A 597 11.69 19.85 20.11
C VAL A 597 10.81 18.62 19.89
N ILE A 598 9.49 18.82 20.02
CA ILE A 598 8.47 17.83 19.74
C ILE A 598 8.03 17.97 18.28
N LEU A 599 7.89 16.84 17.60
CA LEU A 599 7.34 16.74 16.26
C LEU A 599 5.96 16.12 16.31
N GLU A 600 5.06 16.65 15.47
CA GLU A 600 3.71 16.12 15.26
C GLU A 600 3.53 15.63 13.82
N PRO A 601 2.72 14.58 13.58
CA PRO A 601 2.41 14.14 12.21
C PRO A 601 1.49 15.16 11.53
N ILE A 602 1.88 15.58 10.35
CA ILE A 602 1.11 16.45 9.46
C ILE A 602 0.46 15.60 8.40
N MET A 603 -0.84 15.78 8.25
CA MET A 603 -1.65 15.05 7.27
C MET A 603 -1.89 15.93 6.05
N LYS A 604 -1.75 15.34 4.87
CA LYS A 604 -2.27 15.93 3.65
C LYS A 604 -3.76 15.63 3.57
N VAL A 605 -4.55 16.66 3.67
CA VAL A 605 -6.01 16.61 3.64
C VAL A 605 -6.49 17.21 2.33
N VAL A 606 -7.29 16.46 1.60
CA VAL A 606 -7.92 16.92 0.36
C VAL A 606 -9.41 16.86 0.53
N VAL A 607 -10.06 18.02 0.48
CA VAL A 607 -11.51 18.15 0.67
C VAL A 607 -12.16 18.55 -0.65
N THR A 608 -13.14 17.80 -1.09
CA THR A 608 -13.94 18.11 -2.29
C THR A 608 -15.34 18.50 -1.87
N VAL A 609 -15.73 19.73 -2.17
CA VAL A 609 -17.04 20.31 -1.80
C VAL A 609 -17.62 21.14 -2.94
N PRO A 610 -18.95 21.29 -3.02
CA PRO A 610 -19.56 22.32 -3.87
C PRO A 610 -19.05 23.72 -3.51
N GLU A 611 -18.97 24.61 -4.49
CA GLU A 611 -18.42 25.97 -4.33
C GLU A 611 -19.07 26.75 -3.17
N ASP A 612 -20.36 26.56 -2.93
CA ASP A 612 -21.12 27.22 -1.85
C ASP A 612 -20.55 26.94 -0.45
N TYR A 613 -19.88 25.81 -0.24
CA TYR A 613 -19.32 25.39 1.06
C TYR A 613 -17.80 25.60 1.17
N MET A 614 -17.17 26.09 0.11
CA MET A 614 -15.70 26.25 0.07
C MET A 614 -15.20 27.16 1.20
N GLY A 615 -15.88 28.28 1.42
CA GLY A 615 -15.51 29.24 2.48
C GLY A 615 -15.55 28.65 3.88
N ASP A 616 -16.58 27.88 4.19
CA ASP A 616 -16.74 27.22 5.49
C ASP A 616 -15.68 26.14 5.72
N VAL A 617 -15.34 25.38 4.68
CA VAL A 617 -14.29 24.36 4.75
C VAL A 617 -12.92 24.98 4.93
N ILE A 618 -12.58 26.03 4.19
CA ILE A 618 -11.32 26.75 4.35
C ILE A 618 -11.21 27.36 5.76
N GLY A 619 -12.28 27.97 6.24
CA GLY A 619 -12.35 28.51 7.60
C GLY A 619 -12.10 27.43 8.67
N ASP A 620 -12.70 26.25 8.50
CA ASP A 620 -12.54 25.14 9.42
C ASP A 620 -11.11 24.56 9.38
N LEU A 621 -10.55 24.33 8.21
CA LEU A 621 -9.17 23.85 8.06
C LEU A 621 -8.15 24.82 8.67
N ASN A 622 -8.33 26.12 8.46
CA ASN A 622 -7.49 27.15 9.09
C ASN A 622 -7.63 27.15 10.62
N ALA A 623 -8.84 26.98 11.15
CA ALA A 623 -9.07 26.87 12.60
C ALA A 623 -8.38 25.63 13.19
N ARG A 624 -8.16 24.58 12.39
CA ARG A 624 -7.43 23.37 12.74
C ARG A 624 -5.91 23.46 12.50
N ARG A 625 -5.35 24.64 12.47
CA ARG A 625 -3.94 24.90 12.16
C ARG A 625 -3.51 24.39 10.77
N GLY A 626 -4.47 24.23 9.87
CA GLY A 626 -4.21 23.77 8.51
C GLY A 626 -3.56 24.85 7.65
N MET A 627 -2.64 24.44 6.80
CA MET A 627 -2.03 25.30 5.78
C MET A 627 -2.58 24.91 4.41
N ILE A 628 -3.40 25.79 3.83
CA ILE A 628 -3.94 25.57 2.48
C ILE A 628 -2.79 25.59 1.46
N GLN A 629 -2.66 24.53 0.67
CA GLN A 629 -1.62 24.39 -0.35
C GLN A 629 -2.14 24.73 -1.75
N GLY A 630 -3.41 24.48 -2.02
CA GLY A 630 -4.01 24.73 -3.30
C GLY A 630 -5.52 24.58 -3.30
N MET A 631 -6.13 25.12 -4.35
CA MET A 631 -7.55 24.99 -4.63
C MET A 631 -7.72 24.79 -6.13
N ASP A 632 -8.39 23.73 -6.50
CA ASP A 632 -8.64 23.37 -7.88
C ASP A 632 -10.13 23.18 -8.16
N ALA A 633 -10.59 23.68 -9.27
CA ALA A 633 -11.97 23.43 -9.72
C ALA A 633 -12.05 22.04 -10.37
N VAL A 634 -12.98 21.22 -9.90
CA VAL A 634 -13.16 19.83 -10.34
C VAL A 634 -14.64 19.59 -10.64
N SER A 635 -15.01 19.42 -11.91
CA SER A 635 -16.34 18.94 -12.35
C SER A 635 -17.53 19.48 -11.53
N GLY A 636 -17.63 20.80 -11.34
CA GLY A 636 -18.72 21.44 -10.58
C GLY A 636 -18.54 21.43 -9.07
N ALA A 637 -17.36 21.10 -8.57
CA ALA A 637 -16.95 21.17 -7.18
C ALA A 637 -15.59 21.87 -7.04
N GLN A 638 -15.23 22.24 -5.82
CA GLN A 638 -13.92 22.78 -5.47
C GLN A 638 -13.16 21.74 -4.65
N GLN A 639 -11.91 21.53 -4.99
CA GLN A 639 -11.00 20.68 -4.28
C GLN A 639 -9.98 21.52 -3.53
N ILE A 640 -9.94 21.36 -2.22
CA ILE A 640 -9.05 22.12 -1.31
C ILE A 640 -8.02 21.14 -0.78
N THR A 641 -6.74 21.43 -1.01
CA THR A 641 -5.62 20.66 -0.44
C THR A 641 -5.01 21.45 0.70
N ALA A 642 -4.88 20.82 1.86
CA ALA A 642 -4.30 21.43 3.05
C ALA A 642 -3.39 20.46 3.80
N MET A 643 -2.36 21.00 4.46
CA MET A 643 -1.53 20.29 5.42
C MET A 643 -2.04 20.60 6.82
N VAL A 644 -2.51 19.59 7.55
CA VAL A 644 -3.18 19.76 8.85
C VAL A 644 -2.57 18.80 9.87
N PRO A 645 -2.26 19.26 11.10
CA PRO A 645 -1.82 18.38 12.16
C PRO A 645 -2.87 17.31 12.48
N LEU A 646 -2.45 16.07 12.65
CA LEU A 646 -3.36 14.95 12.95
C LEU A 646 -4.19 15.20 14.21
N SER A 647 -3.59 15.82 15.24
CA SER A 647 -4.27 16.15 16.50
C SER A 647 -5.53 17.01 16.32
N GLU A 648 -5.59 17.80 15.24
CA GLU A 648 -6.71 18.69 14.93
C GLU A 648 -7.76 18.02 14.01
N MET A 649 -7.46 16.82 13.50
CA MET A 649 -8.34 16.12 12.55
C MET A 649 -9.32 15.16 13.20
N PHE A 650 -9.19 14.89 14.50
CA PHE A 650 -10.15 14.04 15.20
C PHE A 650 -11.56 14.63 15.17
N GLY A 651 -12.54 13.80 14.77
CA GLY A 651 -13.92 14.22 14.59
C GLY A 651 -14.21 15.03 13.32
N TYR A 652 -13.21 15.27 12.47
CA TYR A 652 -13.36 16.10 11.28
C TYR A 652 -14.45 15.60 10.32
N ALA A 653 -14.58 14.29 10.16
CA ALA A 653 -15.62 13.69 9.31
C ALA A 653 -17.02 14.15 9.69
N THR A 654 -17.32 14.21 10.99
CA THR A 654 -18.62 14.66 11.51
C THR A 654 -18.81 16.14 11.29
N ASP A 655 -17.79 16.96 11.61
CA ASP A 655 -17.85 18.41 11.46
C ASP A 655 -18.00 18.82 9.99
N MET A 656 -17.25 18.20 9.11
CA MET A 656 -17.33 18.45 7.66
C MET A 656 -18.71 18.07 7.09
N ARG A 657 -19.25 16.91 7.45
CA ARG A 657 -20.59 16.50 7.03
C ARG A 657 -21.66 17.49 7.50
N SER A 658 -21.56 17.93 8.75
CA SER A 658 -22.48 18.94 9.30
C SER A 658 -22.41 20.26 8.53
N LYS A 659 -21.21 20.77 8.26
CA LYS A 659 -20.98 22.06 7.58
C LYS A 659 -21.35 22.02 6.09
N THR A 660 -21.21 20.87 5.46
CA THR A 660 -21.46 20.70 4.02
C THR A 660 -22.80 20.03 3.71
N GLN A 661 -23.65 19.84 4.72
CA GLN A 661 -24.95 19.12 4.57
C GLN A 661 -24.78 17.72 3.93
N GLY A 662 -23.69 17.03 4.27
CA GLY A 662 -23.37 15.72 3.73
C GLY A 662 -22.80 15.71 2.30
N ARG A 663 -22.59 16.88 1.67
CA ARG A 663 -22.11 16.98 0.28
C ARG A 663 -20.59 17.02 0.16
N GLY A 664 -19.87 17.20 1.26
CA GLY A 664 -18.41 17.20 1.29
C GLY A 664 -17.84 15.78 1.38
N GLN A 665 -16.73 15.58 0.71
CA GLN A 665 -15.89 14.39 0.83
C GLN A 665 -14.47 14.82 1.16
N TYR A 666 -13.74 14.02 1.90
CA TYR A 666 -12.33 14.29 2.16
C TYR A 666 -11.51 13.00 2.17
N THR A 667 -10.24 13.16 1.87
CA THR A 667 -9.22 12.16 2.06
C THR A 667 -8.13 12.71 2.96
N MET A 668 -7.48 11.85 3.71
CA MET A 668 -6.42 12.22 4.61
C MET A 668 -5.33 11.15 4.57
N GLU A 669 -4.11 11.57 4.31
CA GLU A 669 -2.93 10.69 4.29
C GLU A 669 -1.79 11.29 5.10
N PRO A 670 -0.95 10.49 5.78
CA PRO A 670 0.27 10.97 6.39
C PRO A 670 1.20 11.58 5.34
N ASP A 671 1.77 12.76 5.62
CA ASP A 671 2.71 13.41 4.72
C ASP A 671 4.10 13.49 5.35
N HIS A 672 4.25 14.22 6.43
CA HIS A 672 5.52 14.40 7.12
C HIS A 672 5.31 14.70 8.62
N TYR A 673 6.41 14.75 9.36
CA TYR A 673 6.44 15.27 10.72
C TYR A 673 6.95 16.70 10.71
N ALA A 674 6.30 17.59 11.48
CA ALA A 674 6.71 18.97 11.64
C ALA A 674 6.78 19.35 13.13
N GLU A 675 7.58 20.35 13.42
CA GLU A 675 7.72 20.88 14.77
C GLU A 675 6.42 21.50 15.26
N VAL A 676 6.02 21.14 16.49
CA VAL A 676 4.82 21.73 17.13
C VAL A 676 5.07 23.17 17.56
N PRO A 677 4.06 24.05 17.48
CA PRO A 677 4.14 25.39 18.08
C PRO A 677 4.44 25.32 19.58
N LYS A 678 5.12 26.34 20.12
CA LYS A 678 5.56 26.36 21.51
C LYS A 678 4.44 26.11 22.51
N PHE A 679 3.26 26.74 22.30
CA PHE A 679 2.12 26.57 23.20
C PHE A 679 1.56 25.14 23.21
N VAL A 680 1.63 24.43 22.07
CA VAL A 680 1.24 23.00 21.95
C VAL A 680 2.28 22.14 22.66
N SER A 681 3.57 22.41 22.43
CA SER A 681 4.67 21.71 23.10
C SER A 681 4.56 21.80 24.63
N ASP A 682 4.32 23.00 25.15
CA ASP A 682 4.17 23.24 26.59
C ASP A 682 2.97 22.45 27.17
N SER A 683 1.86 22.37 26.43
CA SER A 683 0.69 21.59 26.82
C SER A 683 1.00 20.09 26.87
N ILE A 684 1.65 19.55 25.84
CA ILE A 684 2.04 18.14 25.75
C ILE A 684 2.97 17.75 26.89
N ILE A 685 3.99 18.58 27.17
CA ILE A 685 4.95 18.35 28.26
C ILE A 685 4.24 18.38 29.62
N SER A 686 3.33 19.35 29.83
CA SER A 686 2.57 19.46 31.07
C SER A 686 1.63 18.28 31.30
N GLU A 687 0.97 17.77 30.27
CA GLU A 687 0.09 16.60 30.37
C GLU A 687 0.85 15.33 30.70
N ARG A 688 2.05 15.15 30.12
CA ARG A 688 2.92 14.00 30.41
C ARG A 688 3.53 14.09 31.83
N GLY A 689 3.92 15.29 32.26
CA GLY A 689 4.45 15.50 33.62
C GLY A 689 3.43 15.15 34.71
N LYS A 690 2.15 15.43 34.49
CA LYS A 690 1.05 15.07 35.42
C LYS A 690 0.71 13.58 35.44
N LYS A 691 1.07 12.82 34.41
CA LYS A 691 0.90 11.35 34.38
C LYS A 691 2.07 10.61 35.03
N ALA A 692 3.19 11.28 35.22
CA ALA A 692 4.40 10.73 35.87
C ALA A 692 4.42 10.97 37.39
N GLU A 693 3.52 11.76 37.94
CA GLU A 693 3.21 11.90 39.36
C GLU A 693 2.04 10.95 39.75
#